data_b66db376054a92d5250da919e52bea01
#
_entry.id   b66db376054a92d5250da919e52bea01
#
_cell.length_a   1.000
_cell.length_b   1.000
_cell.length_c   1.000
_cell.angle_alpha   90.00
_cell.angle_beta   90.00
_cell.angle_gamma   90.00
#
_symmetry.space_group_name_H-M   'P 1'
#
loop_
_entity.id
_entity.type
_entity.pdbx_description
1 polymer ?
#
loop_
_entity_poly.entity_id
_entity_poly.type
_entity_poly.pdbx_seq_one_letter_code
_entity_poly.pdbx_strand_id
1 'polypeptide(L)'
;MKTRLSRFREHLFIPEIFISMRIYFTFLTLIVAGNWCAFSQNTLSGKVSTTQNQPLDGAHIHIDNLHATTLPDGTYSLQGVTSTSHRVVISFIGFKSLDTVVDVYHNLILNAILKPESTQLQEVVLTENNSAKGTVHEQKLNMAQLEKYSNASLGDALKEIAGVSSLKMGSTIVKPVINGLHSSRVPIISNNVRLEDQQWGTEHAPNLDINAAGKVTVIKGAGALQYGGDAVGGLVLVEPVTVLKDTLFGRTIITADSNGMGGSITSSLHKGAEKGWAWNAAGTFKYFGDHQSPNYVLSNTGNREANFAGDVKYIGNDYDLTASYSFYNAKIGIAVATHIGNVSDLVRAINDKEPNVVNSFTYKIGVPRQEVQHHLAKLNYNKKLDENTTLALQYAFQLNRRKEYDIRRGALSNVPALDLTLATHTVNADWKQIDDNATLKAGVNGSIQHNDASPDTKVRPLIPTYDKYDAGAYGIYSYTFSNTFSAEAGARYDFSHIDATKFYQISRWNDLGYNGKYNHFITKDFGTQYLTNPTFTYHNLSASLGVRKEFGNNLSLLGNASLAMRNPNVSELFSDGLHHSNATIELGNLGTKKEQSVKASATLLKTGSNFSFEATPYVNHINNFIFLQPTEVEYTNRGTFPVYSYKQTNALMAGFDVHADWNITNRFKYNFNGAYVYAQNTSEDIPLIDMPPLNVTNTIRFTKTEWNGFFAELRSEAVFKRTRYPNYNFHADVPVNGVLVPTLVNISTPPPGYQLLHFTTGLQFAMGKKMASVNFSVNNIFNTAYRDYLNRQRFYTDEIGRNFQLQFKLNY
;
A
#
# COMPACT_ATOMS: atom_id res chain seq x y z
N MET A 1 -64.95 29.05 -9.71
CA MET A 1 -66.09 29.34 -10.58
C MET A 1 -66.32 28.02 -11.31
N LYS A 2 -67.26 27.19 -10.83
CA LYS A 2 -68.69 27.05 -11.32
C LYS A 2 -68.66 26.97 -12.87
N THR A 3 -69.09 26.00 -13.61
CA THR A 3 -70.31 25.16 -13.43
C THR A 3 -70.44 24.20 -14.61
N ARG A 4 -70.97 23.03 -14.38
CA ARG A 4 -72.10 22.30 -14.96
C ARG A 4 -71.95 21.63 -16.33
N LEU A 5 -72.14 20.29 -16.39
CA LEU A 5 -73.38 19.48 -16.54
C LEU A 5 -73.94 19.59 -17.98
N SER A 6 -74.11 18.48 -18.73
CA SER A 6 -75.24 17.55 -18.66
C SER A 6 -75.28 16.65 -19.88
N ARG A 7 -75.56 15.38 -19.65
CA ARG A 7 -76.51 14.50 -20.30
C ARG A 7 -76.78 14.59 -21.80
N PHE A 8 -76.70 13.47 -22.51
CA PHE A 8 -77.88 12.90 -23.17
C PHE A 8 -77.77 11.39 -23.34
N ARG A 9 -78.85 10.70 -23.03
CA ARG A 9 -79.20 9.31 -23.19
C ARG A 9 -79.88 9.14 -24.55
N GLU A 10 -79.77 8.04 -25.23
CA GLU A 10 -80.86 7.10 -25.61
C GLU A 10 -80.56 6.31 -26.88
N HIS A 11 -80.81 5.10 -26.79
CA HIS A 11 -81.63 4.06 -27.39
C HIS A 11 -81.10 3.22 -28.56
N LEU A 12 -81.05 1.96 -28.25
CA LEU A 12 -81.61 0.74 -28.92
C LEU A 12 -81.17 0.40 -30.30
N PHE A 13 -80.58 -0.78 -30.46
CA PHE A 13 -81.22 -2.00 -31.09
C PHE A 13 -80.26 -3.18 -30.98
N ILE A 14 -80.70 -4.28 -30.35
CA ILE A 14 -80.23 -5.62 -30.47
C ILE A 14 -81.03 -6.24 -31.61
N PRO A 15 -80.52 -7.09 -32.51
CA PRO A 15 -80.64 -8.50 -32.25
C PRO A 15 -79.59 -9.48 -32.89
N GLU A 16 -79.43 -10.65 -32.25
CA GLU A 16 -79.35 -11.99 -32.85
C GLU A 16 -78.06 -12.43 -33.62
N ILE A 17 -76.87 -11.95 -33.37
CA ILE A 17 -75.65 -12.57 -33.91
C ILE A 17 -74.76 -13.16 -32.79
N PHE A 18 -75.13 -13.04 -31.53
CA PHE A 18 -74.25 -13.44 -30.41
C PHE A 18 -74.39 -14.88 -29.92
N ILE A 19 -75.28 -15.71 -30.49
CA ILE A 19 -75.42 -17.07 -29.99
C ILE A 19 -74.52 -18.08 -30.77
N SER A 20 -74.23 -17.86 -32.02
CA SER A 20 -73.32 -18.74 -32.80
C SER A 20 -71.82 -18.52 -32.53
N MET A 21 -71.41 -17.32 -32.12
CA MET A 21 -70.01 -17.03 -31.80
C MET A 21 -69.58 -17.56 -30.40
N ARG A 22 -70.49 -17.73 -29.46
CA ARG A 22 -70.17 -18.33 -28.13
C ARG A 22 -69.85 -19.83 -28.23
N ILE A 23 -70.46 -20.59 -29.15
CA ILE A 23 -70.19 -22.01 -29.30
C ILE A 23 -68.82 -22.21 -30.01
N TYR A 24 -68.42 -21.40 -30.96
CA TYR A 24 -67.10 -21.45 -31.59
C TYR A 24 -65.96 -20.99 -30.66
N PHE A 25 -66.21 -20.01 -29.81
CA PHE A 25 -65.22 -19.56 -28.84
C PHE A 25 -65.02 -20.55 -27.69
N THR A 26 -66.05 -21.27 -27.26
CA THR A 26 -65.93 -22.31 -26.26
C THR A 26 -65.28 -23.56 -26.80
N PHE A 27 -65.44 -23.89 -28.10
CA PHE A 27 -64.74 -25.00 -28.74
C PHE A 27 -63.27 -24.68 -29.04
N LEU A 28 -62.98 -23.41 -29.41
CA LEU A 28 -61.61 -22.95 -29.63
C LEU A 28 -60.80 -22.85 -28.33
N THR A 29 -61.42 -22.42 -27.21
CA THR A 29 -60.81 -22.40 -25.87
C THR A 29 -60.62 -23.82 -25.31
N LEU A 30 -61.47 -24.80 -25.64
CA LEU A 30 -61.28 -26.20 -25.27
C LEU A 30 -60.19 -26.91 -26.11
N ILE A 31 -59.94 -26.48 -27.36
CA ILE A 31 -58.86 -27.03 -28.21
C ILE A 31 -57.50 -26.39 -27.83
N VAL A 32 -57.45 -25.11 -27.40
CA VAL A 32 -56.25 -24.45 -26.92
C VAL A 32 -55.89 -24.89 -25.47
N ALA A 33 -56.87 -25.28 -24.64
CA ALA A 33 -56.60 -25.79 -23.29
C ALA A 33 -56.15 -27.28 -23.30
N GLY A 34 -56.26 -28.00 -24.42
CA GLY A 34 -55.93 -29.42 -24.52
C GLY A 34 -54.46 -29.73 -24.86
N ASN A 35 -53.62 -28.73 -25.12
CA ASN A 35 -52.19 -28.91 -25.43
C ASN A 35 -51.21 -28.41 -24.36
N TRP A 36 -51.61 -28.27 -23.11
CA TRP A 36 -50.64 -28.21 -22.03
C TRP A 36 -50.14 -29.63 -21.81
N CYS A 37 -49.03 -29.95 -22.48
CA CYS A 37 -48.19 -31.06 -22.08
C CYS A 37 -47.83 -30.82 -20.63
N ALA A 38 -48.36 -31.65 -19.73
CA ALA A 38 -47.87 -31.75 -18.36
C ALA A 38 -46.42 -32.22 -18.43
N PHE A 39 -45.48 -31.31 -18.51
CA PHE A 39 -44.09 -31.62 -18.16
C PHE A 39 -44.12 -32.09 -16.72
N SER A 40 -43.77 -33.35 -16.48
CA SER A 40 -43.53 -33.86 -15.16
C SER A 40 -42.45 -33.04 -14.50
N GLN A 41 -42.82 -32.12 -13.64
CA GLN A 41 -41.86 -31.30 -12.89
C GLN A 41 -41.55 -32.06 -11.61
N ASN A 42 -40.28 -32.46 -11.46
CA ASN A 42 -39.80 -33.14 -10.27
C ASN A 42 -39.45 -32.13 -9.18
N THR A 43 -39.47 -32.62 -7.95
CA THR A 43 -39.06 -31.86 -6.78
C THR A 43 -37.71 -32.39 -6.29
N LEU A 44 -36.72 -31.50 -6.14
CA LEU A 44 -35.51 -31.77 -5.38
C LEU A 44 -35.70 -31.24 -3.97
N SER A 45 -35.63 -32.12 -2.96
CA SER A 45 -35.71 -31.72 -1.56
C SER A 45 -34.57 -32.34 -0.75
N GLY A 46 -34.37 -31.90 0.48
CA GLY A 46 -33.35 -32.48 1.33
C GLY A 46 -33.07 -31.63 2.57
N LYS A 47 -32.02 -32.02 3.26
CA LYS A 47 -31.55 -31.34 4.46
C LYS A 47 -30.05 -31.02 4.34
N VAL A 48 -29.66 -29.79 4.69
CA VAL A 48 -28.27 -29.37 4.76
C VAL A 48 -27.86 -29.24 6.23
N SER A 49 -26.77 -29.91 6.60
CA SER A 49 -26.27 -29.95 7.96
C SER A 49 -24.74 -29.83 8.04
N THR A 50 -24.23 -29.55 9.22
CA THR A 50 -22.79 -29.61 9.52
C THR A 50 -22.35 -31.06 9.74
N THR A 51 -21.02 -31.31 9.81
CA THR A 51 -20.43 -32.58 10.21
C THR A 51 -20.81 -33.03 11.63
N GLN A 52 -21.36 -32.13 12.46
CA GLN A 52 -21.91 -32.43 13.79
C GLN A 52 -23.43 -32.61 13.78
N ASN A 53 -24.04 -32.80 12.58
CA ASN A 53 -25.48 -32.95 12.38
C ASN A 53 -26.34 -31.74 12.80
N GLN A 54 -25.76 -30.55 12.94
CA GLN A 54 -26.52 -29.34 13.18
C GLN A 54 -27.11 -28.79 11.88
N PRO A 55 -28.38 -28.38 11.84
CA PRO A 55 -29.00 -27.85 10.63
C PRO A 55 -28.35 -26.51 10.24
N LEU A 56 -28.19 -26.30 8.94
CA LEU A 56 -27.71 -25.03 8.40
C LEU A 56 -28.90 -24.25 7.84
N ASP A 57 -29.33 -23.20 8.56
CA ASP A 57 -30.38 -22.28 8.14
C ASP A 57 -29.82 -21.26 7.14
N GLY A 58 -30.49 -21.06 6.00
CA GLY A 58 -30.09 -20.12 4.96
C GLY A 58 -28.97 -20.63 4.05
N ALA A 59 -28.66 -21.93 3.99
CA ALA A 59 -27.79 -22.49 2.97
C ALA A 59 -28.46 -22.38 1.59
N HIS A 60 -27.66 -21.98 0.58
CA HIS A 60 -28.14 -21.78 -0.79
C HIS A 60 -27.98 -23.06 -1.61
N ILE A 61 -29.07 -23.45 -2.27
CA ILE A 61 -29.12 -24.56 -3.22
C ILE A 61 -29.34 -23.96 -4.60
N HIS A 62 -28.49 -24.27 -5.54
CA HIS A 62 -28.53 -23.78 -6.92
C HIS A 62 -28.53 -24.95 -7.91
N ILE A 63 -29.49 -24.95 -8.81
CA ILE A 63 -29.63 -25.92 -9.93
C ILE A 63 -30.00 -25.10 -11.15
N ASP A 64 -29.14 -25.06 -12.19
CA ASP A 64 -29.38 -24.28 -13.40
C ASP A 64 -29.88 -22.86 -13.10
N ASN A 65 -31.11 -22.53 -13.44
CA ASN A 65 -31.76 -21.25 -13.15
C ASN A 65 -32.66 -21.27 -11.89
N LEU A 66 -32.74 -22.40 -11.18
CA LEU A 66 -33.55 -22.55 -9.98
C LEU A 66 -32.69 -22.42 -8.71
N HIS A 67 -33.23 -21.78 -7.68
CA HIS A 67 -32.55 -21.63 -6.40
C HIS A 67 -33.53 -21.74 -5.24
N ALA A 68 -33.03 -22.28 -4.14
CA ALA A 68 -33.74 -22.32 -2.86
C ALA A 68 -32.75 -21.99 -1.72
N THR A 69 -33.34 -21.67 -0.56
CA THR A 69 -32.59 -21.56 0.70
C THR A 69 -33.16 -22.49 1.73
N THR A 70 -32.30 -23.04 2.58
CA THR A 70 -32.76 -23.90 3.68
C THR A 70 -33.54 -23.10 4.73
N LEU A 71 -34.55 -23.78 5.31
CA LEU A 71 -35.31 -23.33 6.49
C LEU A 71 -34.49 -23.49 7.78
N PRO A 72 -34.93 -22.96 8.94
CA PRO A 72 -34.21 -23.05 10.22
C PRO A 72 -33.90 -24.48 10.69
N ASP A 73 -34.63 -25.48 10.23
CA ASP A 73 -34.37 -26.89 10.51
C ASP A 73 -33.38 -27.52 9.51
N GLY A 74 -32.88 -26.74 8.56
CA GLY A 74 -31.92 -27.10 7.51
C GLY A 74 -32.58 -27.74 6.30
N THR A 75 -33.92 -27.86 6.24
CA THR A 75 -34.65 -28.48 5.09
C THR A 75 -34.79 -27.48 3.94
N TYR A 76 -34.85 -28.00 2.72
CA TYR A 76 -35.12 -27.25 1.49
C TYR A 76 -36.02 -28.05 0.52
N SER A 77 -36.71 -27.33 -0.34
CA SER A 77 -37.53 -27.93 -1.41
C SER A 77 -37.51 -27.03 -2.64
N LEU A 78 -37.21 -27.60 -3.79
CA LEU A 78 -37.07 -26.94 -5.07
C LEU A 78 -37.99 -27.62 -6.05
N GLN A 79 -39.01 -26.95 -6.52
CA GLN A 79 -40.00 -27.49 -7.49
C GLN A 79 -39.64 -27.02 -8.90
N GLY A 80 -40.11 -27.77 -9.90
CA GLY A 80 -39.93 -27.40 -11.29
C GLY A 80 -38.63 -27.89 -11.92
N VAL A 81 -37.94 -28.86 -11.30
CA VAL A 81 -36.74 -29.47 -11.85
C VAL A 81 -37.10 -30.41 -13.02
N THR A 82 -36.47 -30.19 -14.16
CA THR A 82 -36.72 -31.03 -15.36
C THR A 82 -36.13 -32.42 -15.21
N SER A 83 -36.68 -33.39 -15.96
CA SER A 83 -36.21 -34.80 -15.90
C SER A 83 -34.93 -35.00 -16.70
N THR A 84 -33.78 -34.52 -16.15
CA THR A 84 -32.46 -34.66 -16.75
C THR A 84 -31.37 -34.72 -15.65
N SER A 85 -30.12 -34.83 -16.06
CA SER A 85 -28.96 -34.66 -15.21
C SER A 85 -28.73 -33.16 -14.94
N HIS A 86 -28.57 -32.78 -13.67
CA HIS A 86 -28.37 -31.39 -13.24
C HIS A 86 -27.15 -31.27 -12.35
N ARG A 87 -26.43 -30.16 -12.51
CA ARG A 87 -25.37 -29.77 -11.58
C ARG A 87 -26.02 -29.05 -10.41
N VAL A 88 -25.82 -29.57 -9.21
CA VAL A 88 -26.33 -29.00 -7.95
C VAL A 88 -25.16 -28.43 -7.17
N VAL A 89 -25.24 -27.15 -6.82
CA VAL A 89 -24.29 -26.49 -5.93
C VAL A 89 -25.01 -26.11 -4.66
N ILE A 90 -24.55 -26.67 -3.53
CA ILE A 90 -25.06 -26.32 -2.20
C ILE A 90 -23.95 -25.58 -1.46
N SER A 91 -24.19 -24.31 -1.05
CA SER A 91 -23.21 -23.45 -0.43
C SER A 91 -23.76 -22.78 0.82
N PHE A 92 -22.89 -22.59 1.80
CA PHE A 92 -23.17 -21.81 3.01
C PHE A 92 -21.91 -21.08 3.45
N ILE A 93 -22.04 -19.84 3.93
CA ILE A 93 -20.88 -19.01 4.32
C ILE A 93 -20.12 -19.70 5.45
N GLY A 94 -18.79 -19.87 5.26
CA GLY A 94 -17.92 -20.57 6.23
C GLY A 94 -17.87 -22.10 6.06
N PHE A 95 -18.46 -22.63 4.99
CA PHE A 95 -18.46 -24.07 4.71
C PHE A 95 -18.03 -24.36 3.26
N LYS A 96 -17.34 -25.47 3.06
CA LYS A 96 -16.96 -25.93 1.72
C LYS A 96 -18.22 -26.29 0.95
N SER A 97 -18.43 -25.67 -0.21
CA SER A 97 -19.56 -25.93 -1.08
C SER A 97 -19.53 -27.38 -1.57
N LEU A 98 -20.69 -28.04 -1.59
CA LEU A 98 -20.91 -29.29 -2.27
C LEU A 98 -21.27 -28.97 -3.71
N ASP A 99 -20.48 -29.46 -4.66
CA ASP A 99 -20.72 -29.36 -6.10
C ASP A 99 -20.81 -30.79 -6.64
N THR A 100 -22.00 -31.18 -7.13
CA THR A 100 -22.29 -32.55 -7.56
C THR A 100 -23.26 -32.55 -8.72
N VAL A 101 -23.25 -33.62 -9.52
CA VAL A 101 -24.22 -33.84 -10.57
C VAL A 101 -25.22 -34.90 -10.09
N VAL A 102 -26.48 -34.61 -10.25
CA VAL A 102 -27.58 -35.54 -9.87
C VAL A 102 -28.55 -35.73 -11.02
N ASP A 103 -29.03 -36.94 -11.15
CA ASP A 103 -30.05 -37.30 -12.12
C ASP A 103 -31.44 -37.23 -11.47
N VAL A 104 -32.27 -36.27 -11.91
CA VAL A 104 -33.58 -35.99 -11.34
C VAL A 104 -34.68 -36.49 -12.29
N TYR A 105 -34.83 -37.81 -12.44
CA TYR A 105 -35.92 -38.39 -13.22
C TYR A 105 -37.23 -38.55 -12.42
N HIS A 106 -37.16 -38.44 -11.09
CA HIS A 106 -38.29 -38.51 -10.15
C HIS A 106 -38.01 -37.51 -9.01
N ASN A 107 -38.96 -37.32 -8.09
CA ASN A 107 -38.70 -36.57 -6.88
C ASN A 107 -37.48 -37.14 -6.15
N LEU A 108 -36.44 -36.30 -5.95
CA LEU A 108 -35.15 -36.70 -5.38
C LEU A 108 -34.95 -36.04 -4.01
N ILE A 109 -34.47 -36.83 -3.06
CA ILE A 109 -34.02 -36.33 -1.76
C ILE A 109 -32.49 -36.30 -1.77
N LEU A 110 -31.88 -35.09 -1.68
CA LEU A 110 -30.45 -34.88 -1.61
C LEU A 110 -30.10 -34.23 -0.26
N ASN A 111 -29.62 -35.01 0.68
CA ASN A 111 -29.10 -34.50 1.94
C ASN A 111 -27.61 -34.13 1.78
N ALA A 112 -27.19 -32.96 2.27
CA ALA A 112 -25.84 -32.46 2.17
C ALA A 112 -25.24 -32.22 3.56
N ILE A 113 -24.02 -32.71 3.74
CA ILE A 113 -23.21 -32.42 4.93
C ILE A 113 -22.08 -31.49 4.50
N LEU A 114 -22.15 -30.24 4.91
CA LEU A 114 -21.10 -29.27 4.61
C LEU A 114 -20.03 -29.31 5.70
N LYS A 115 -18.77 -29.35 5.27
CA LYS A 115 -17.62 -29.28 6.19
C LYS A 115 -17.30 -27.82 6.44
N PRO A 116 -17.05 -27.40 7.70
CA PRO A 116 -16.52 -26.08 7.96
C PRO A 116 -15.26 -25.86 7.12
N GLU A 117 -15.25 -24.84 6.32
CA GLU A 117 -14.05 -24.35 5.65
C GLU A 117 -13.63 -23.12 6.43
N SER A 118 -12.41 -23.15 7.00
CA SER A 118 -11.82 -21.89 7.47
C SER A 118 -11.71 -21.02 6.24
N THR A 119 -12.63 -20.10 6.07
CA THR A 119 -12.55 -19.10 5.02
C THR A 119 -11.41 -18.11 5.38
N GLN A 120 -10.18 -18.54 5.19
CA GLN A 120 -9.33 -17.68 4.40
C GLN A 120 -10.16 -17.51 3.12
N LEU A 121 -10.62 -16.28 2.85
CA LEU A 121 -10.99 -15.89 1.51
C LEU A 121 -9.84 -16.41 0.65
N GLN A 122 -10.05 -17.57 -0.01
CA GLN A 122 -9.12 -17.96 -1.04
C GLN A 122 -9.18 -16.77 -1.97
N GLU A 123 -8.10 -16.03 -1.99
CA GLU A 123 -7.79 -15.15 -3.08
C GLU A 123 -8.19 -15.97 -4.32
N VAL A 124 -9.19 -15.51 -5.06
CA VAL A 124 -9.42 -16.03 -6.38
C VAL A 124 -8.18 -15.58 -7.13
N VAL A 125 -7.16 -16.40 -7.04
CA VAL A 125 -6.03 -16.32 -7.94
C VAL A 125 -6.68 -16.60 -9.27
N LEU A 126 -6.93 -15.53 -10.03
CA LEU A 126 -7.06 -15.64 -11.46
C LEU A 126 -5.76 -16.29 -11.90
N THR A 127 -5.76 -17.62 -11.96
CA THR A 127 -4.85 -18.29 -12.86
C THR A 127 -5.30 -17.79 -14.24
N GLU A 128 -4.65 -16.70 -14.69
CA GLU A 128 -4.55 -16.43 -16.10
C GLU A 128 -3.95 -17.70 -16.70
N ASN A 129 -4.81 -18.62 -17.12
CA ASN A 129 -4.40 -19.72 -17.97
C ASN A 129 -3.85 -19.08 -19.23
N ASN A 130 -2.55 -19.27 -19.49
CA ASN A 130 -1.78 -18.96 -20.69
C ASN A 130 -1.15 -17.56 -20.82
N SER A 131 -1.03 -16.72 -19.81
CA SER A 131 -0.04 -15.63 -19.89
C SER A 131 1.36 -16.20 -19.70
N ALA A 132 2.32 -15.74 -20.50
CA ALA A 132 3.75 -16.07 -20.33
C ALA A 132 4.11 -15.87 -18.85
N LYS A 133 4.60 -16.92 -18.18
CA LYS A 133 4.97 -16.85 -16.76
C LYS A 133 5.98 -15.72 -16.57
N GLY A 134 5.64 -14.73 -15.77
CA GLY A 134 6.45 -13.52 -15.59
C GLY A 134 7.89 -13.85 -15.18
N THR A 135 8.83 -13.10 -15.72
CA THR A 135 10.26 -13.22 -15.43
C THR A 135 10.67 -12.47 -14.16
N VAL A 136 9.80 -11.58 -13.67
CA VAL A 136 10.00 -10.79 -12.46
C VAL A 136 9.33 -11.48 -11.29
N HIS A 137 10.05 -11.57 -10.16
CA HIS A 137 9.47 -12.12 -8.94
C HIS A 137 8.75 -11.04 -8.15
N GLU A 138 7.50 -11.33 -7.81
CA GLU A 138 6.61 -10.47 -7.02
C GLU A 138 6.34 -11.12 -5.66
N GLN A 139 6.53 -10.35 -4.60
CA GLN A 139 6.12 -10.77 -3.25
C GLN A 139 4.85 -10.03 -2.84
N LYS A 140 3.86 -10.77 -2.30
CA LYS A 140 2.51 -10.26 -2.07
C LYS A 140 2.10 -10.42 -0.62
N LEU A 141 1.44 -9.40 -0.09
CA LEU A 141 0.68 -9.47 1.15
C LEU A 141 -0.80 -9.41 0.79
N ASN A 142 -1.52 -10.44 1.16
CA ASN A 142 -2.97 -10.49 0.96
C ASN A 142 -3.71 -9.73 2.08
N MET A 143 -5.01 -9.55 1.89
CA MET A 143 -5.87 -8.83 2.82
C MET A 143 -5.79 -9.34 4.26
N ALA A 144 -5.76 -10.66 4.47
CA ALA A 144 -5.68 -11.26 5.82
C ALA A 144 -4.35 -10.97 6.53
N GLN A 145 -3.25 -10.86 5.78
CA GLN A 145 -1.95 -10.44 6.31
C GLN A 145 -1.94 -8.94 6.64
N LEU A 146 -2.56 -8.11 5.79
CA LEU A 146 -2.67 -6.67 6.00
C LEU A 146 -3.52 -6.31 7.23
N GLU A 147 -4.58 -7.07 7.52
CA GLU A 147 -5.46 -6.88 8.67
C GLU A 147 -4.73 -6.91 10.02
N LYS A 148 -3.61 -7.67 10.13
CA LYS A 148 -2.76 -7.68 11.33
C LYS A 148 -2.17 -6.29 11.63
N TYR A 149 -2.03 -5.47 10.59
CA TYR A 149 -1.42 -4.13 10.62
C TYR A 149 -2.44 -2.99 10.54
N SER A 150 -3.70 -3.23 10.92
CA SER A 150 -4.80 -2.24 10.81
C SER A 150 -4.50 -0.92 11.52
N ASN A 151 -3.74 -0.93 12.62
CA ASN A 151 -3.29 0.25 13.35
C ASN A 151 -1.90 0.75 12.94
N ALA A 152 -1.18 -0.01 12.14
CA ALA A 152 0.17 0.30 11.69
C ALA A 152 0.20 1.00 10.32
N SER A 153 1.38 1.32 9.83
CA SER A 153 1.62 1.92 8.52
C SER A 153 1.87 0.87 7.43
N LEU A 154 1.83 1.32 6.16
CA LEU A 154 2.27 0.48 5.02
C LEU A 154 3.72 0.00 5.19
N GLY A 155 4.63 0.90 5.64
CA GLY A 155 6.04 0.54 5.84
C GLY A 155 6.24 -0.54 6.92
N ASP A 156 5.40 -0.56 7.96
CA ASP A 156 5.46 -1.62 8.99
C ASP A 156 4.93 -2.96 8.46
N ALA A 157 3.83 -2.94 7.70
CA ALA A 157 3.28 -4.15 7.11
C ALA A 157 4.25 -4.81 6.11
N LEU A 158 4.98 -4.00 5.35
CA LEU A 158 5.92 -4.49 4.34
C LEU A 158 7.17 -5.15 4.92
N LYS A 159 7.46 -5.03 6.22
CA LYS A 159 8.52 -5.79 6.90
C LYS A 159 8.27 -7.31 6.92
N GLU A 160 7.05 -7.76 6.64
CA GLU A 160 6.76 -9.19 6.40
C GLU A 160 7.46 -9.73 5.14
N ILE A 161 7.95 -8.87 4.27
CA ILE A 161 8.62 -9.23 3.03
C ILE A 161 10.14 -9.19 3.24
N ALA A 162 10.84 -10.28 2.95
CA ALA A 162 12.30 -10.33 3.03
C ALA A 162 12.95 -9.21 2.20
N GLY A 163 14.01 -8.56 2.71
CA GLY A 163 14.68 -7.43 2.04
C GLY A 163 13.95 -6.10 2.12
N VAL A 164 12.80 -6.04 2.82
CA VAL A 164 12.11 -4.80 3.10
C VAL A 164 12.32 -4.40 4.56
N SER A 165 12.75 -3.18 4.78
CA SER A 165 12.92 -2.52 6.08
C SER A 165 12.09 -1.24 6.11
N SER A 166 12.15 -0.49 7.19
CA SER A 166 11.41 0.78 7.33
C SER A 166 12.34 1.93 7.70
N LEU A 167 12.26 3.02 6.95
CA LEU A 167 12.80 4.32 7.35
C LEU A 167 11.75 5.02 8.22
N LYS A 168 12.13 5.42 9.42
CA LYS A 168 11.22 6.00 10.41
C LYS A 168 11.57 7.42 10.78
N MET A 169 10.54 8.22 11.03
CA MET A 169 10.59 9.52 11.72
C MET A 169 9.76 9.40 12.99
N GLY A 170 10.38 8.87 14.05
CA GLY A 170 9.68 8.50 15.28
C GLY A 170 8.76 7.29 15.09
N SER A 171 7.64 7.29 15.81
CA SER A 171 6.75 6.13 15.93
C SER A 171 5.69 6.01 14.84
N THR A 172 5.37 7.09 14.11
CA THR A 172 4.17 7.18 13.28
C THR A 172 4.44 7.44 11.80
N ILE A 173 5.56 8.05 11.45
CA ILE A 173 5.93 8.33 10.05
C ILE A 173 6.89 7.24 9.58
N VAL A 174 6.41 6.34 8.72
CA VAL A 174 7.16 5.13 8.32
C VAL A 174 7.10 4.95 6.81
N LYS A 175 8.27 4.79 6.19
CA LYS A 175 8.44 4.54 4.75
C LYS A 175 9.06 3.16 4.49
N PRO A 176 8.66 2.47 3.42
CA PRO A 176 9.35 1.24 3.02
C PRO A 176 10.75 1.53 2.47
N VAL A 177 11.67 0.64 2.81
CA VAL A 177 13.04 0.58 2.30
C VAL A 177 13.25 -0.78 1.65
N ILE A 178 13.53 -0.82 0.36
CA ILE A 178 13.77 -2.06 -0.38
C ILE A 178 15.26 -2.16 -0.69
N ASN A 179 15.94 -3.18 -0.18
CA ASN A 179 17.37 -3.40 -0.39
C ASN A 179 18.25 -2.16 -0.10
N GLY A 180 17.88 -1.36 0.92
CA GLY A 180 18.58 -0.13 1.30
C GLY A 180 18.15 1.13 0.54
N LEU A 181 17.23 1.04 -0.42
CA LEU A 181 16.72 2.14 -1.22
C LEU A 181 15.31 2.52 -0.80
N HIS A 182 15.00 3.82 -0.76
CA HIS A 182 13.74 4.37 -0.26
C HIS A 182 13.30 5.62 -1.01
N SER A 183 12.16 6.18 -0.63
CA SER A 183 11.58 7.43 -1.14
C SER A 183 11.39 7.41 -2.65
N SER A 184 11.84 8.40 -3.39
CA SER A 184 11.67 8.49 -4.85
C SER A 184 12.27 7.32 -5.65
N ARG A 185 13.14 6.48 -5.04
CA ARG A 185 13.67 5.24 -5.66
C ARG A 185 12.74 4.04 -5.51
N VAL A 186 11.71 4.15 -4.66
CA VAL A 186 10.71 3.13 -4.42
C VAL A 186 9.33 3.75 -4.60
N PRO A 187 8.88 3.93 -5.85
CA PRO A 187 7.54 4.45 -6.13
C PRO A 187 6.46 3.61 -5.46
N ILE A 188 5.43 4.28 -4.95
CA ILE A 188 4.24 3.65 -4.41
C ILE A 188 3.09 3.95 -5.34
N ILE A 189 2.48 2.90 -5.85
CA ILE A 189 1.37 2.94 -6.78
C ILE A 189 0.11 2.51 -6.03
N SER A 190 -0.81 3.41 -5.82
CA SER A 190 -2.09 3.14 -5.16
C SER A 190 -3.20 3.13 -6.20
N ASN A 191 -3.93 2.03 -6.29
CA ASN A 191 -5.00 1.86 -7.27
C ASN A 191 -4.57 2.25 -8.69
N ASN A 192 -3.40 1.77 -9.14
CA ASN A 192 -2.77 2.08 -10.42
C ASN A 192 -2.41 3.56 -10.65
N VAL A 193 -2.32 4.37 -9.59
CA VAL A 193 -1.89 5.78 -9.64
C VAL A 193 -0.66 5.94 -8.77
N ARG A 194 0.42 6.51 -9.31
CA ARG A 194 1.62 6.84 -8.56
C ARG A 194 1.33 7.95 -7.55
N LEU A 195 1.74 7.75 -6.28
CA LEU A 195 1.65 8.78 -5.25
C LEU A 195 2.81 9.77 -5.40
N GLU A 196 2.48 11.06 -5.56
CA GLU A 196 3.46 12.11 -5.92
C GLU A 196 3.93 12.95 -4.72
N ASP A 197 3.38 12.75 -3.54
CA ASP A 197 3.77 13.45 -2.31
C ASP A 197 5.19 13.16 -1.81
N GLN A 198 5.85 12.15 -2.36
CA GLN A 198 7.23 11.78 -2.02
C GLN A 198 8.29 12.73 -2.60
N GLN A 199 7.90 13.68 -3.45
CA GLN A 199 8.78 14.72 -4.00
C GLN A 199 9.25 15.73 -2.94
N TRP A 200 8.53 15.84 -1.82
CA TRP A 200 8.79 16.87 -0.80
C TRP A 200 9.91 16.54 0.19
N GLY A 201 10.43 15.31 0.17
CA GLY A 201 11.51 14.90 1.05
C GLY A 201 11.44 13.45 1.49
N THR A 202 12.48 13.05 2.21
CA THR A 202 12.61 11.68 2.72
C THR A 202 11.71 11.42 3.94
N GLU A 203 11.24 12.47 4.60
CA GLU A 203 10.58 12.46 5.92
C GLU A 203 9.04 12.41 5.83
N HIS A 204 8.48 12.09 4.68
CA HIS A 204 7.03 12.03 4.48
C HIS A 204 6.56 10.61 4.20
N ALA A 205 5.68 10.07 5.07
CA ALA A 205 5.05 8.78 4.85
C ALA A 205 4.10 8.81 3.64
N PRO A 206 3.87 7.70 2.96
CA PRO A 206 2.84 7.60 1.93
C PRO A 206 1.44 7.91 2.49
N ASN A 207 0.70 8.80 1.81
CA ASN A 207 -0.62 9.25 2.25
C ASN A 207 -1.71 8.31 1.72
N LEU A 208 -1.81 7.12 2.29
CA LEU A 208 -2.81 6.10 1.94
C LEU A 208 -3.26 5.30 3.16
N ASP A 209 -4.47 4.74 3.07
CA ASP A 209 -5.01 3.82 4.07
C ASP A 209 -4.80 2.36 3.65
N ILE A 210 -3.93 1.65 4.36
CA ILE A 210 -3.66 0.23 4.14
C ILE A 210 -4.90 -0.65 4.34
N ASN A 211 -5.87 -0.22 5.15
CA ASN A 211 -7.08 -0.98 5.46
C ASN A 211 -8.07 -1.04 4.28
N ALA A 212 -7.95 -0.11 3.32
CA ALA A 212 -8.71 -0.13 2.08
C ALA A 212 -8.09 -1.05 1.01
N ALA A 213 -6.87 -1.56 1.25
CA ALA A 213 -6.18 -2.44 0.31
C ALA A 213 -6.72 -3.87 0.37
N GLY A 214 -6.90 -4.49 -0.79
CA GLY A 214 -7.13 -5.93 -0.94
C GLY A 214 -5.82 -6.70 -0.99
N LYS A 215 -4.79 -6.09 -1.58
CA LYS A 215 -3.48 -6.72 -1.78
C LYS A 215 -2.40 -5.64 -1.87
N VAL A 216 -1.22 -5.95 -1.36
CA VAL A 216 -0.01 -5.15 -1.58
C VAL A 216 1.05 -6.05 -2.21
N THR A 217 1.60 -5.60 -3.34
CA THR A 217 2.64 -6.32 -4.09
C THR A 217 3.94 -5.52 -4.07
N VAL A 218 5.04 -6.17 -3.77
CA VAL A 218 6.39 -5.59 -3.87
C VAL A 218 7.10 -6.22 -5.06
N ILE A 219 7.57 -5.39 -5.97
CA ILE A 219 8.40 -5.77 -7.12
C ILE A 219 9.79 -5.20 -6.90
N LYS A 220 10.80 -6.07 -6.79
CA LYS A 220 12.17 -5.67 -6.50
C LYS A 220 12.96 -5.48 -7.79
N GLY A 221 13.45 -4.27 -8.01
CA GLY A 221 14.21 -3.91 -9.22
C GLY A 221 13.34 -3.31 -10.31
N ALA A 222 13.94 -2.97 -11.45
CA ALA A 222 13.32 -2.20 -12.53
C ALA A 222 12.42 -3.03 -13.47
N GLY A 223 11.95 -4.19 -13.05
CA GLY A 223 11.08 -5.07 -13.86
C GLY A 223 9.69 -4.53 -14.15
N ALA A 224 9.35 -3.33 -13.68
CA ALA A 224 8.01 -2.75 -13.81
C ALA A 224 8.04 -1.41 -14.58
N LEU A 225 8.66 -1.40 -15.75
CA LEU A 225 8.82 -0.22 -16.61
C LEU A 225 7.49 0.49 -16.93
N GLN A 226 6.36 -0.22 -16.92
CA GLN A 226 5.04 0.39 -17.15
C GLN A 226 4.69 1.46 -16.09
N TYR A 227 5.24 1.36 -14.86
CA TYR A 227 4.95 2.30 -13.77
C TYR A 227 5.97 3.44 -13.63
N GLY A 228 7.07 3.40 -14.38
CA GLY A 228 8.13 4.41 -14.37
C GLY A 228 9.52 3.83 -14.54
N GLY A 229 10.41 4.58 -15.19
CA GLY A 229 11.82 4.20 -15.40
C GLY A 229 12.71 4.47 -14.19
N ASP A 230 12.20 5.10 -13.15
CA ASP A 230 12.93 5.58 -11.96
C ASP A 230 12.81 4.65 -10.73
N ALA A 231 12.18 3.49 -10.88
CA ALA A 231 12.04 2.48 -9.83
C ALA A 231 13.36 1.74 -9.54
N VAL A 232 14.40 2.47 -9.18
CA VAL A 232 15.78 1.97 -8.94
C VAL A 232 15.81 0.89 -7.84
N GLY A 233 15.05 1.08 -6.77
CA GLY A 233 14.94 0.14 -5.64
C GLY A 233 13.93 -0.99 -5.90
N GLY A 234 12.95 -0.73 -6.71
CA GLY A 234 11.75 -1.51 -6.92
C GLY A 234 10.51 -0.66 -6.72
N LEU A 235 9.33 -1.27 -6.65
CA LEU A 235 8.09 -0.53 -6.43
C LEU A 235 7.12 -1.30 -5.53
N VAL A 236 6.13 -0.57 -4.99
CA VAL A 236 5.05 -1.10 -4.16
C VAL A 236 3.72 -0.81 -4.85
N LEU A 237 2.95 -1.86 -5.15
CA LEU A 237 1.59 -1.75 -5.68
C LEU A 237 0.60 -1.99 -4.54
N VAL A 238 -0.29 -1.04 -4.32
CA VAL A 238 -1.41 -1.13 -3.37
C VAL A 238 -2.69 -1.19 -4.18
N GLU A 239 -3.33 -2.35 -4.19
CA GLU A 239 -4.47 -2.65 -5.03
C GLU A 239 -5.74 -2.75 -4.20
N PRO A 240 -6.88 -2.21 -4.67
CA PRO A 240 -8.17 -2.32 -3.96
C PRO A 240 -8.69 -3.75 -3.96
N VAL A 241 -9.70 -4.00 -3.15
CA VAL A 241 -10.42 -5.28 -3.16
C VAL A 241 -11.15 -5.44 -4.49
N THR A 242 -10.94 -6.57 -5.16
CA THR A 242 -11.64 -6.91 -6.42
C THR A 242 -12.62 -8.05 -6.17
N VAL A 243 -13.88 -7.87 -6.56
CA VAL A 243 -14.95 -8.87 -6.43
C VAL A 243 -15.47 -9.19 -7.83
N LEU A 244 -15.32 -10.44 -8.24
CA LEU A 244 -15.63 -10.89 -9.62
C LEU A 244 -17.01 -11.56 -9.77
N LYS A 245 -17.63 -11.97 -8.66
CA LYS A 245 -18.92 -12.65 -8.67
C LYS A 245 -20.03 -11.73 -8.16
N ASP A 246 -21.28 -12.02 -8.54
CA ASP A 246 -22.45 -11.35 -7.99
C ASP A 246 -22.61 -11.68 -6.51
N THR A 247 -21.87 -10.95 -5.68
CA THR A 247 -21.86 -11.09 -4.23
C THR A 247 -21.87 -9.75 -3.55
N LEU A 248 -22.45 -9.68 -2.37
CA LEU A 248 -22.36 -8.55 -1.46
C LEU A 248 -21.75 -9.06 -0.16
N PHE A 249 -20.63 -8.51 0.25
CA PHE A 249 -20.02 -8.83 1.53
C PHE A 249 -19.40 -7.59 2.16
N GLY A 250 -19.29 -7.63 3.46
CA GLY A 250 -18.67 -6.58 4.23
C GLY A 250 -17.86 -7.11 5.40
N ARG A 251 -17.03 -6.24 5.94
CA ARG A 251 -16.30 -6.52 7.16
C ARG A 251 -16.18 -5.26 8.02
N THR A 252 -16.18 -5.45 9.33
CA THR A 252 -15.83 -4.41 10.28
C THR A 252 -14.74 -4.94 11.21
N ILE A 253 -13.67 -4.17 11.37
CA ILE A 253 -12.54 -4.47 12.24
C ILE A 253 -12.44 -3.38 13.29
N ILE A 254 -12.41 -3.75 14.55
CA ILE A 254 -12.17 -2.86 15.69
C ILE A 254 -10.88 -3.34 16.36
N THR A 255 -9.92 -2.45 16.50
CA THR A 255 -8.63 -2.78 17.11
C THR A 255 -8.34 -1.79 18.23
N ALA A 256 -7.98 -2.30 19.41
CA ALA A 256 -7.57 -1.52 20.57
C ALA A 256 -6.14 -1.87 20.97
N ASP A 257 -5.33 -0.85 21.28
CA ASP A 257 -3.93 -0.97 21.67
C ASP A 257 -3.71 -0.37 23.06
N SER A 258 -2.92 -1.04 23.88
CA SER A 258 -2.53 -0.52 25.20
C SER A 258 -1.47 0.57 25.09
N ASN A 259 -0.56 0.49 24.14
CA ASN A 259 0.44 1.54 23.88
C ASN A 259 -0.18 2.63 23.00
N GLY A 260 -0.11 3.87 23.46
CA GLY A 260 -0.89 4.96 22.88
C GLY A 260 -2.35 5.02 23.38
N MET A 261 -2.79 4.02 24.19
CA MET A 261 -4.16 3.89 24.76
C MET A 261 -5.25 4.24 23.75
N GLY A 262 -5.14 3.64 22.55
CA GLY A 262 -5.94 4.03 21.41
C GLY A 262 -6.46 2.86 20.60
N GLY A 263 -6.89 3.15 19.38
CA GLY A 263 -7.34 2.11 18.47
C GLY A 263 -7.90 2.64 17.18
N SER A 264 -8.48 1.72 16.42
CA SER A 264 -9.14 2.03 15.15
C SER A 264 -10.43 1.27 14.97
N ILE A 265 -11.26 1.81 14.11
CA ILE A 265 -12.39 1.13 13.49
C ILE A 265 -12.26 1.26 11.98
N THR A 266 -12.31 0.13 11.29
CA THR A 266 -12.38 0.06 9.82
C THR A 266 -13.62 -0.70 9.43
N SER A 267 -14.41 -0.17 8.53
CA SER A 267 -15.56 -0.86 7.94
C SER A 267 -15.50 -0.79 6.43
N SER A 268 -15.77 -1.90 5.77
CA SER A 268 -15.82 -1.96 4.31
C SER A 268 -17.00 -2.79 3.82
N LEU A 269 -17.51 -2.40 2.65
CA LEU A 269 -18.61 -3.08 1.97
C LEU A 269 -18.29 -3.17 0.48
N HIS A 270 -18.52 -4.36 -0.09
CA HIS A 270 -18.12 -4.69 -1.45
C HIS A 270 -19.26 -5.39 -2.18
N LYS A 271 -19.67 -4.85 -3.32
CA LYS A 271 -20.62 -5.46 -4.25
C LYS A 271 -19.89 -5.84 -5.53
N GLY A 272 -19.75 -7.13 -5.78
CA GLY A 272 -19.28 -7.65 -7.05
C GLY A 272 -20.41 -7.77 -8.07
N ALA A 273 -20.06 -7.83 -9.35
CA ALA A 273 -20.93 -8.17 -10.45
C ALA A 273 -20.11 -8.77 -11.59
N GLU A 274 -20.67 -9.73 -12.34
CA GLU A 274 -20.08 -10.21 -13.59
C GLU A 274 -20.38 -9.25 -14.74
N LYS A 275 -21.57 -8.64 -14.73
CA LYS A 275 -22.01 -7.58 -15.64
C LYS A 275 -22.81 -6.52 -14.88
N GLY A 276 -22.80 -5.28 -15.40
CA GLY A 276 -23.51 -4.16 -14.78
C GLY A 276 -22.68 -3.50 -13.66
N TRP A 277 -23.32 -3.11 -12.57
CA TRP A 277 -22.72 -2.28 -11.54
C TRP A 277 -22.09 -3.09 -10.40
N ALA A 278 -20.80 -2.87 -10.19
CA ALA A 278 -20.04 -3.29 -9.01
C ALA A 278 -19.56 -2.04 -8.26
N TRP A 279 -19.32 -2.16 -6.95
CA TRP A 279 -18.78 -1.03 -6.18
C TRP A 279 -18.12 -1.50 -4.89
N ASN A 280 -17.21 -0.69 -4.39
CA ASN A 280 -16.52 -0.86 -3.11
C ASN A 280 -16.60 0.44 -2.30
N ALA A 281 -16.70 0.32 -0.98
CA ALA A 281 -16.58 1.44 -0.06
C ALA A 281 -15.89 0.98 1.22
N ALA A 282 -14.92 1.75 1.69
CA ALA A 282 -14.19 1.48 2.93
C ALA A 282 -13.94 2.79 3.68
N GLY A 283 -14.05 2.76 5.01
CA GLY A 283 -13.73 3.88 5.86
C GLY A 283 -12.95 3.43 7.09
N THR A 284 -11.98 4.23 7.51
CA THR A 284 -11.12 3.98 8.67
C THR A 284 -11.05 5.22 9.55
N PHE A 285 -11.17 5.02 10.85
CA PHE A 285 -10.91 6.04 11.86
C PHE A 285 -9.91 5.51 12.87
N LYS A 286 -8.84 6.30 13.17
CA LYS A 286 -7.81 5.99 14.18
C LYS A 286 -7.70 7.11 15.18
N TYR A 287 -7.50 6.76 16.47
CA TYR A 287 -7.33 7.70 17.56
C TYR A 287 -6.36 7.16 18.59
N PHE A 288 -5.22 7.82 18.76
CA PHE A 288 -4.16 7.47 19.69
C PHE A 288 -3.68 8.68 20.46
N GLY A 289 -3.35 8.48 21.75
CA GLY A 289 -2.56 9.39 22.57
C GLY A 289 -1.07 9.16 22.38
N ASP A 290 -0.27 9.68 23.31
CA ASP A 290 1.19 9.52 23.30
C ASP A 290 1.57 8.05 23.38
N HIS A 291 2.53 7.64 22.56
CA HIS A 291 3.13 6.32 22.69
C HIS A 291 4.09 6.26 23.88
N GLN A 292 4.44 5.04 24.28
CA GLN A 292 5.33 4.79 25.40
C GLN A 292 6.50 3.89 24.98
N SER A 293 7.71 4.32 25.25
CA SER A 293 8.89 3.47 25.25
C SER A 293 8.88 2.58 26.50
N PRO A 294 9.80 1.61 26.64
CA PRO A 294 9.89 0.82 27.87
C PRO A 294 10.06 1.64 29.15
N ASN A 295 10.71 2.79 29.09
CA ASN A 295 11.16 3.54 30.25
C ASN A 295 10.43 4.89 30.44
N TYR A 296 9.83 5.46 29.41
CA TYR A 296 9.21 6.79 29.45
C TYR A 296 8.16 7.00 28.36
N VAL A 297 7.33 8.01 28.54
CA VAL A 297 6.33 8.44 27.55
C VAL A 297 7.03 9.18 26.40
N LEU A 298 6.76 8.77 25.16
CA LEU A 298 7.18 9.46 23.96
C LEU A 298 6.26 10.68 23.75
N SER A 299 6.63 11.79 24.38
CA SER A 299 5.78 12.99 24.49
C SER A 299 5.42 13.58 23.13
N ASN A 300 4.14 13.86 22.91
CA ASN A 300 3.55 14.42 21.70
C ASN A 300 3.67 13.50 20.45
N THR A 301 3.45 12.19 20.64
CA THR A 301 3.46 11.20 19.56
C THR A 301 2.08 10.65 19.20
N GLY A 302 1.02 11.25 19.71
CA GLY A 302 -0.35 10.87 19.36
C GLY A 302 -0.63 11.05 17.85
N ASN A 303 -1.58 10.27 17.32
CA ASN A 303 -2.04 10.42 15.95
C ASN A 303 -3.55 10.25 15.81
N ARG A 304 -4.10 10.85 14.78
CA ARG A 304 -5.50 10.73 14.36
C ARG A 304 -5.58 10.60 12.86
N GLU A 305 -6.41 9.67 12.42
CA GLU A 305 -6.68 9.50 11.00
C GLU A 305 -8.19 9.34 10.78
N ALA A 306 -8.66 9.88 9.66
CA ALA A 306 -10.01 9.66 9.16
C ALA A 306 -9.92 9.50 7.63
N ASN A 307 -10.14 8.29 7.16
CA ASN A 307 -9.88 7.90 5.78
C ASN A 307 -11.13 7.32 5.13
N PHE A 308 -11.25 7.51 3.83
CA PHE A 308 -12.30 6.92 3.00
C PHE A 308 -11.72 6.49 1.66
N ALA A 309 -12.16 5.36 1.14
CA ALA A 309 -11.88 4.92 -0.23
C ALA A 309 -13.12 4.24 -0.82
N GLY A 310 -13.40 4.50 -2.08
CA GLY A 310 -14.51 3.87 -2.78
C GLY A 310 -14.32 3.92 -4.29
N ASP A 311 -14.93 2.96 -4.96
CA ASP A 311 -15.01 2.90 -6.41
C ASP A 311 -16.38 2.38 -6.86
N VAL A 312 -16.78 2.84 -8.04
CA VAL A 312 -17.96 2.37 -8.76
C VAL A 312 -17.51 1.93 -10.14
N LYS A 313 -17.86 0.72 -10.51
CA LYS A 313 -17.47 0.09 -11.76
C LYS A 313 -18.72 -0.34 -12.53
N TYR A 314 -18.78 -0.01 -13.82
CA TYR A 314 -19.76 -0.57 -14.75
C TYR A 314 -19.05 -1.55 -15.70
N ILE A 315 -19.54 -2.78 -15.76
CA ILE A 315 -18.98 -3.89 -16.55
C ILE A 315 -19.92 -4.16 -17.71
N GLY A 316 -19.50 -3.79 -18.93
CA GLY A 316 -20.16 -4.09 -20.19
C GLY A 316 -19.75 -5.46 -20.75
N ASN A 317 -20.01 -5.72 -22.01
CA ASN A 317 -19.60 -6.95 -22.69
C ASN A 317 -18.11 -6.99 -23.00
N ASP A 318 -17.59 -5.88 -23.53
CA ASP A 318 -16.22 -5.74 -24.03
C ASP A 318 -15.51 -4.50 -23.46
N TYR A 319 -16.10 -3.84 -22.48
CA TYR A 319 -15.50 -2.72 -21.78
C TYR A 319 -15.89 -2.67 -20.31
N ASP A 320 -15.09 -2.00 -19.52
CA ASP A 320 -15.46 -1.56 -18.18
C ASP A 320 -15.04 -0.10 -17.95
N LEU A 321 -15.84 0.60 -17.17
CA LEU A 321 -15.60 1.96 -16.73
C LEU A 321 -15.58 1.98 -15.21
N THR A 322 -14.50 2.48 -14.60
CA THR A 322 -14.36 2.60 -13.15
C THR A 322 -14.10 4.04 -12.76
N ALA A 323 -14.90 4.56 -11.84
CA ALA A 323 -14.66 5.82 -11.16
C ALA A 323 -14.27 5.52 -9.70
N SER A 324 -13.14 6.06 -9.26
CA SER A 324 -12.62 5.83 -7.90
C SER A 324 -12.34 7.15 -7.21
N TYR A 325 -12.52 7.17 -5.90
CA TYR A 325 -12.14 8.29 -5.05
C TYR A 325 -11.59 7.78 -3.73
N SER A 326 -10.47 8.37 -3.28
CA SER A 326 -9.97 8.16 -1.92
C SER A 326 -9.61 9.48 -1.26
N PHE A 327 -9.82 9.51 0.05
CA PHE A 327 -9.49 10.61 0.94
C PHE A 327 -8.71 10.08 2.13
N TYR A 328 -7.53 10.62 2.36
CA TYR A 328 -6.69 10.37 3.51
C TYR A 328 -6.52 11.67 4.29
N ASN A 329 -6.78 11.63 5.60
CA ASN A 329 -6.61 12.77 6.47
C ASN A 329 -5.96 12.33 7.78
N ALA A 330 -4.83 12.95 8.11
CA ALA A 330 -4.06 12.62 9.29
C ALA A 330 -3.57 13.85 10.03
N LYS A 331 -3.58 13.75 11.37
CA LYS A 331 -2.92 14.68 12.29
C LYS A 331 -1.95 13.87 13.15
N ILE A 332 -0.66 14.17 13.01
CA ILE A 332 0.43 13.39 13.56
C ILE A 332 1.27 14.27 14.48
N GLY A 333 1.41 13.88 15.74
CA GLY A 333 2.33 14.50 16.68
C GLY A 333 3.78 14.06 16.39
N ILE A 334 4.72 14.95 16.63
CA ILE A 334 6.16 14.71 16.49
C ILE A 334 6.77 14.83 17.87
N ALA A 335 7.67 13.90 18.23
CA ALA A 335 8.27 13.87 19.55
C ALA A 335 8.93 15.21 19.92
N VAL A 336 8.51 15.82 21.02
CA VAL A 336 9.04 17.13 21.47
C VAL A 336 10.54 17.04 21.74
N ALA A 337 11.06 15.90 22.15
CA ALA A 337 12.47 15.67 22.44
C ALA A 337 13.41 15.96 21.24
N THR A 338 12.90 16.04 20.01
CA THR A 338 13.69 16.35 18.80
C THR A 338 13.96 17.85 18.64
N HIS A 339 13.15 18.72 19.29
CA HIS A 339 13.26 20.18 19.12
C HIS A 339 14.02 20.78 20.30
N ILE A 340 15.29 21.06 20.09
CA ILE A 340 16.25 21.46 21.11
C ILE A 340 16.64 22.93 20.94
N GLY A 341 16.56 23.68 22.03
CA GLY A 341 16.74 25.14 21.99
C GLY A 341 18.20 25.63 21.94
N ASN A 342 19.16 24.80 22.31
CA ASN A 342 20.57 25.18 22.38
C ASN A 342 21.51 24.04 21.98
N VAL A 343 22.77 24.40 21.66
CA VAL A 343 23.77 23.44 21.17
C VAL A 343 24.20 22.45 22.26
N SER A 344 24.33 22.89 23.50
CA SER A 344 24.78 22.03 24.61
C SER A 344 23.82 20.86 24.81
N ASP A 345 22.51 21.15 24.82
CA ASP A 345 21.47 20.13 24.94
C ASP A 345 21.39 19.25 23.69
N LEU A 346 21.59 19.81 22.48
CA LEU A 346 21.61 19.04 21.24
C LEU A 346 22.76 18.02 21.25
N VAL A 347 24.00 18.50 21.56
CA VAL A 347 25.17 17.63 21.58
C VAL A 347 25.03 16.55 22.66
N ARG A 348 24.49 16.91 23.84
CA ARG A 348 24.18 15.96 24.90
C ARG A 348 23.17 14.90 24.43
N ALA A 349 22.05 15.31 23.85
CA ALA A 349 21.02 14.38 23.40
C ALA A 349 21.55 13.39 22.34
N ILE A 350 22.37 13.86 21.40
CA ILE A 350 22.99 13.02 20.37
C ILE A 350 23.99 12.05 20.98
N ASN A 351 24.83 12.50 21.92
CA ASN A 351 25.91 11.69 22.49
C ASN A 351 25.38 10.71 23.55
N ASP A 352 24.53 11.17 24.47
CA ASP A 352 24.05 10.39 25.62
C ASP A 352 22.80 9.57 25.24
N LYS A 353 22.10 9.99 24.17
CA LYS A 353 20.89 9.33 23.65
C LYS A 353 19.75 9.29 24.68
N GLU A 354 19.62 10.36 25.46
CA GLU A 354 18.53 10.53 26.41
C GLU A 354 17.57 11.63 25.97
N PRO A 355 16.24 11.45 26.14
CA PRO A 355 15.29 12.48 25.79
C PRO A 355 15.42 13.69 26.70
N ASN A 356 15.53 14.90 26.15
CA ASN A 356 15.58 16.13 26.94
C ASN A 356 14.26 16.49 27.61
N VAL A 357 13.13 16.00 27.08
CA VAL A 357 11.79 16.30 27.56
C VAL A 357 10.97 15.03 27.61
N VAL A 358 10.44 14.74 28.80
CA VAL A 358 9.47 13.66 29.01
C VAL A 358 8.30 14.25 29.79
N ASN A 359 7.12 14.25 29.17
CA ASN A 359 5.86 14.73 29.77
C ASN A 359 4.97 13.54 30.15
N SER A 360 3.95 13.79 30.98
CA SER A 360 2.91 12.83 31.25
C SER A 360 2.10 12.52 29.98
N PHE A 361 1.53 11.30 29.93
CA PHE A 361 0.67 10.86 28.84
C PHE A 361 -0.49 11.82 28.58
N THR A 362 -0.78 12.08 27.30
CA THR A 362 -1.93 12.87 26.90
C THR A 362 -2.45 12.46 25.52
N TYR A 363 -3.73 12.71 25.28
CA TYR A 363 -4.33 12.63 23.95
C TYR A 363 -4.17 13.92 23.14
N LYS A 364 -3.76 15.02 23.76
CA LYS A 364 -3.59 16.29 23.05
C LYS A 364 -2.37 16.25 22.14
N ILE A 365 -2.58 16.50 20.85
CA ILE A 365 -1.48 16.70 19.90
C ILE A 365 -1.15 18.18 19.87
N GLY A 366 0.03 18.51 20.41
CA GLY A 366 0.58 19.87 20.46
C GLY A 366 1.39 20.23 19.22
N VAL A 367 2.46 20.97 19.43
CA VAL A 367 3.51 21.22 18.45
C VAL A 367 4.81 20.62 18.98
N PRO A 368 5.70 20.10 18.10
CA PRO A 368 5.60 20.04 16.65
C PRO A 368 4.60 18.97 16.16
N ARG A 369 3.97 19.19 15.01
CA ARG A 369 3.02 18.25 14.41
C ARG A 369 2.89 18.43 12.90
N GLN A 370 2.41 17.40 12.22
CA GLN A 370 1.98 17.42 10.82
C GLN A 370 0.46 17.29 10.70
N GLU A 371 -0.13 17.98 9.75
CA GLU A 371 -1.51 17.81 9.30
C GLU A 371 -1.49 17.57 7.79
N VAL A 372 -2.05 16.45 7.35
CA VAL A 372 -1.99 15.98 5.95
C VAL A 372 -3.38 15.66 5.46
N GLN A 373 -3.69 16.12 4.25
CA GLN A 373 -4.90 15.75 3.51
C GLN A 373 -4.51 15.35 2.10
N HIS A 374 -4.98 14.21 1.66
CA HIS A 374 -4.75 13.73 0.30
C HIS A 374 -6.07 13.26 -0.32
N HIS A 375 -6.39 13.81 -1.48
CA HIS A 375 -7.52 13.44 -2.31
C HIS A 375 -6.99 12.82 -3.60
N LEU A 376 -7.51 11.66 -3.98
CA LEU A 376 -7.22 11.02 -5.24
C LEU A 376 -8.55 10.67 -5.92
N ALA A 377 -8.78 11.23 -7.10
CA ALA A 377 -9.89 10.90 -7.98
C ALA A 377 -9.36 10.26 -9.26
N LYS A 378 -9.99 9.18 -9.73
CA LYS A 378 -9.56 8.44 -10.91
C LYS A 378 -10.75 8.00 -11.77
N LEU A 379 -10.60 8.09 -13.07
CA LEU A 379 -11.43 7.45 -14.08
C LEU A 379 -10.58 6.48 -14.88
N ASN A 380 -11.05 5.26 -15.05
CA ASN A 380 -10.37 4.22 -15.82
C ASN A 380 -11.37 3.58 -16.80
N TYR A 381 -11.01 3.51 -18.06
CA TYR A 381 -11.76 2.85 -19.13
C TYR A 381 -10.92 1.76 -19.75
N ASN A 382 -11.38 0.51 -19.63
CA ASN A 382 -10.77 -0.65 -20.25
C ASN A 382 -11.67 -1.13 -21.39
N LYS A 383 -11.10 -1.37 -22.55
CA LYS A 383 -11.80 -1.86 -23.74
C LYS A 383 -11.09 -3.11 -24.27
N LYS A 384 -11.84 -4.19 -24.47
CA LYS A 384 -11.38 -5.31 -25.28
C LYS A 384 -11.59 -4.94 -26.73
N LEU A 385 -10.51 -4.82 -27.50
CA LEU A 385 -10.56 -4.53 -28.94
C LEU A 385 -10.89 -5.80 -29.74
N ASP A 386 -10.32 -6.92 -29.30
CA ASP A 386 -10.58 -8.28 -29.75
C ASP A 386 -10.32 -9.28 -28.60
N GLU A 387 -10.29 -10.60 -28.88
CA GLU A 387 -10.10 -11.64 -27.88
C GLU A 387 -8.73 -11.54 -27.17
N ASN A 388 -7.72 -11.03 -27.87
CA ASN A 388 -6.33 -10.99 -27.42
C ASN A 388 -5.84 -9.59 -27.07
N THR A 389 -6.55 -8.53 -27.47
CA THR A 389 -6.09 -7.16 -27.38
C THR A 389 -6.95 -6.33 -26.45
N THR A 390 -6.32 -5.64 -25.51
CA THR A 390 -6.97 -4.70 -24.59
C THR A 390 -6.32 -3.32 -24.65
N LEU A 391 -7.16 -2.28 -24.55
CA LEU A 391 -6.76 -0.89 -24.39
C LEU A 391 -7.27 -0.38 -23.04
N ALA A 392 -6.40 0.20 -22.23
CA ALA A 392 -6.75 0.85 -20.99
C ALA A 392 -6.42 2.35 -21.06
N LEU A 393 -7.39 3.19 -20.72
CA LEU A 393 -7.22 4.64 -20.64
C LEU A 393 -7.51 5.06 -19.19
N GLN A 394 -6.62 5.85 -18.62
CA GLN A 394 -6.75 6.32 -17.24
C GLN A 394 -6.50 7.82 -17.16
N TYR A 395 -7.34 8.51 -16.42
CA TYR A 395 -7.10 9.86 -15.91
C TYR A 395 -7.15 9.85 -14.39
N ALA A 396 -6.19 10.51 -13.75
CA ALA A 396 -6.18 10.67 -12.31
C ALA A 396 -5.86 12.12 -11.92
N PHE A 397 -6.53 12.58 -10.87
CA PHE A 397 -6.26 13.85 -10.20
C PHE A 397 -5.92 13.61 -8.74
N GLN A 398 -4.82 14.20 -8.28
CA GLN A 398 -4.39 14.18 -6.88
C GLN A 398 -4.29 15.60 -6.36
N LEU A 399 -4.81 15.82 -5.15
CA LEU A 399 -4.60 17.04 -4.39
C LEU A 399 -4.04 16.66 -3.02
N ASN A 400 -2.81 17.05 -2.77
CA ASN A 400 -2.14 16.80 -1.50
C ASN A 400 -1.90 18.12 -0.79
N ARG A 401 -2.31 18.23 0.46
CA ARG A 401 -2.11 19.39 1.33
C ARG A 401 -1.36 18.94 2.57
N ARG A 402 -0.28 19.67 2.90
CA ARG A 402 0.55 19.38 4.05
C ARG A 402 0.85 20.65 4.82
N LYS A 403 0.57 20.62 6.13
CA LYS A 403 0.93 21.66 7.06
C LYS A 403 1.82 21.09 8.15
N GLU A 404 2.93 21.76 8.41
CA GLU A 404 3.80 21.42 9.53
C GLU A 404 3.84 22.59 10.51
N TYR A 405 3.60 22.30 11.76
CA TYR A 405 3.60 23.25 12.84
C TYR A 405 4.82 23.02 13.72
N ASP A 406 5.53 24.09 14.00
CA ASP A 406 6.73 24.12 14.83
C ASP A 406 6.48 24.86 16.14
N ILE A 407 7.44 24.83 17.06
CA ILE A 407 7.43 25.61 18.29
C ILE A 407 7.69 27.08 17.94
N ARG A 408 6.62 27.87 17.82
CA ARG A 408 6.65 29.30 17.48
C ARG A 408 5.99 30.12 18.59
N ARG A 409 6.41 31.37 18.72
CA ARG A 409 5.95 32.27 19.81
C ARG A 409 5.04 33.38 19.30
N GLY A 410 4.20 33.93 20.19
CA GLY A 410 3.34 35.07 19.92
C GLY A 410 2.29 34.80 18.86
N ALA A 411 2.03 35.75 18.00
CA ALA A 411 1.03 35.68 16.93
C ALA A 411 1.26 34.50 15.91
N LEU A 412 2.47 33.98 15.87
CA LEU A 412 2.82 32.90 14.95
C LEU A 412 2.62 31.50 15.54
N SER A 413 2.24 31.36 16.82
CA SER A 413 2.12 30.06 17.51
C SER A 413 1.15 29.08 16.83
N ASN A 414 0.11 29.59 16.15
CA ASN A 414 -0.87 28.80 15.43
C ASN A 414 -0.71 28.86 13.90
N VAL A 415 0.32 29.51 13.40
CA VAL A 415 0.62 29.60 11.97
C VAL A 415 1.55 28.44 11.60
N PRO A 416 1.25 27.62 10.57
CA PRO A 416 2.16 26.57 10.16
C PRO A 416 3.51 27.14 9.74
N ALA A 417 4.58 26.40 9.96
CA ALA A 417 5.91 26.77 9.50
C ALA A 417 6.19 26.23 8.08
N LEU A 418 5.42 25.24 7.64
CA LEU A 418 5.38 24.75 6.25
C LEU A 418 3.91 24.57 5.88
N ASP A 419 3.51 25.07 4.70
CA ASP A 419 2.17 24.89 4.13
C ASP A 419 2.31 24.69 2.62
N LEU A 420 2.13 23.45 2.17
CA LEU A 420 2.30 23.05 0.77
C LEU A 420 0.99 22.48 0.23
N THR A 421 0.70 22.85 -1.02
CA THR A 421 -0.42 22.27 -1.78
C THR A 421 0.11 21.77 -3.12
N LEU A 422 0.04 20.45 -3.36
CA LEU A 422 0.45 19.81 -4.61
C LEU A 422 -0.78 19.30 -5.34
N ALA A 423 -1.02 19.82 -6.53
CA ALA A 423 -2.02 19.33 -7.48
C ALA A 423 -1.32 18.57 -8.61
N THR A 424 -1.79 17.38 -8.91
CA THR A 424 -1.22 16.54 -9.98
C THR A 424 -2.32 15.98 -10.86
N HIS A 425 -2.20 16.16 -12.16
CA HIS A 425 -3.02 15.53 -13.21
C HIS A 425 -2.17 14.48 -13.92
N THR A 426 -2.70 13.28 -14.08
CA THR A 426 -1.99 12.17 -14.76
C THR A 426 -2.92 11.53 -15.80
N VAL A 427 -2.37 11.23 -16.97
CA VAL A 427 -3.04 10.51 -18.06
C VAL A 427 -2.18 9.32 -18.44
N ASN A 428 -2.78 8.13 -18.56
CA ASN A 428 -2.12 6.91 -19.04
C ASN A 428 -2.95 6.30 -20.16
N ALA A 429 -2.27 5.76 -21.16
CA ALA A 429 -2.87 4.91 -22.19
C ALA A 429 -1.99 3.68 -22.36
N ASP A 430 -2.55 2.51 -22.08
CA ASP A 430 -1.86 1.23 -22.09
C ASP A 430 -2.53 0.27 -23.08
N TRP A 431 -1.75 -0.34 -23.93
CA TRP A 431 -2.17 -1.34 -24.90
C TRP A 431 -1.49 -2.67 -24.56
N LYS A 432 -2.26 -3.74 -24.54
CA LYS A 432 -1.79 -5.09 -24.25
C LYS A 432 -2.34 -6.07 -25.27
N GLN A 433 -1.46 -6.84 -25.88
CA GLN A 433 -1.80 -7.96 -26.75
C GLN A 433 -1.22 -9.25 -26.18
N ILE A 434 -2.02 -10.31 -26.17
CA ILE A 434 -1.63 -11.64 -25.69
C ILE A 434 -1.87 -12.62 -26.83
N ASP A 435 -0.77 -13.20 -27.34
CA ASP A 435 -0.80 -14.30 -28.29
C ASP A 435 -0.42 -15.60 -27.54
N ASP A 436 -0.50 -16.76 -28.20
CA ASP A 436 -0.25 -18.08 -27.58
C ASP A 436 1.08 -18.14 -26.79
N ASN A 437 2.14 -17.60 -27.35
CA ASN A 437 3.48 -17.65 -26.77
C ASN A 437 4.07 -16.26 -26.47
N ALA A 438 3.39 -15.19 -26.78
CA ALA A 438 3.89 -13.84 -26.68
C ALA A 438 2.93 -12.90 -25.94
N THR A 439 3.46 -11.95 -25.22
CA THR A 439 2.71 -10.81 -24.68
C THR A 439 3.46 -9.53 -25.02
N LEU A 440 2.78 -8.60 -25.69
CA LEU A 440 3.27 -7.27 -25.93
C LEU A 440 2.46 -6.28 -25.12
N LYS A 441 3.16 -5.44 -24.34
CA LYS A 441 2.58 -4.30 -23.62
C LYS A 441 3.27 -3.04 -24.11
N ALA A 442 2.51 -2.03 -24.47
CA ALA A 442 3.03 -0.72 -24.82
C ALA A 442 2.13 0.36 -24.22
N GLY A 443 2.71 1.47 -23.85
CA GLY A 443 1.90 2.55 -23.29
C GLY A 443 2.63 3.88 -23.27
N VAL A 444 1.83 4.93 -23.07
CA VAL A 444 2.28 6.29 -22.90
C VAL A 444 1.64 6.88 -21.64
N ASN A 445 2.36 7.77 -20.99
CA ASN A 445 1.84 8.50 -19.85
C ASN A 445 2.27 9.97 -19.91
N GLY A 446 1.49 10.83 -19.28
CA GLY A 446 1.82 12.23 -19.07
C GLY A 446 1.34 12.71 -17.72
N SER A 447 2.08 13.61 -17.08
CA SER A 447 1.62 14.29 -15.86
C SER A 447 1.98 15.77 -15.84
N ILE A 448 1.12 16.53 -15.17
CA ILE A 448 1.32 17.95 -14.88
C ILE A 448 1.17 18.11 -13.37
N GLN A 449 2.17 18.70 -12.73
CA GLN A 449 2.18 19.00 -11.30
C GLN A 449 2.32 20.50 -11.09
N HIS A 450 1.56 21.01 -10.14
CA HIS A 450 1.74 22.35 -9.58
C HIS A 450 1.85 22.26 -8.06
N ASN A 451 2.93 22.76 -7.51
CA ASN A 451 3.14 22.89 -6.07
C ASN A 451 3.12 24.36 -5.67
N ASP A 452 2.21 24.70 -4.78
CA ASP A 452 2.18 26.02 -4.13
C ASP A 452 2.77 25.94 -2.73
N ALA A 453 3.74 26.81 -2.45
CA ALA A 453 4.34 26.98 -1.13
C ALA A 453 3.83 28.30 -0.53
N SER A 454 2.90 28.20 0.42
CA SER A 454 2.18 29.36 0.96
C SER A 454 3.12 30.39 1.64
N PRO A 455 3.10 31.67 1.25
CA PRO A 455 3.87 32.72 1.90
C PRO A 455 3.32 33.10 3.28
N ASP A 456 2.10 32.66 3.63
CA ASP A 456 1.45 32.97 4.90
C ASP A 456 2.13 32.33 6.11
N THR A 457 2.96 31.34 5.86
CA THR A 457 3.84 30.74 6.88
C THR A 457 4.82 31.75 7.49
N LYS A 458 5.15 32.83 6.77
CA LYS A 458 6.17 33.84 7.15
C LYS A 458 7.55 33.21 7.34
N VAL A 459 7.80 32.08 6.71
CA VAL A 459 9.08 31.37 6.66
C VAL A 459 9.45 31.18 5.21
N ARG A 460 10.74 31.30 4.87
CA ARG A 460 11.22 30.88 3.55
C ARG A 460 10.94 29.40 3.37
N PRO A 461 10.22 29.00 2.30
CA PRO A 461 9.81 27.62 2.15
C PRO A 461 11.00 26.69 1.90
N LEU A 462 11.03 25.56 2.62
CA LEU A 462 11.98 24.47 2.39
C LEU A 462 11.87 23.96 0.94
N ILE A 463 10.65 23.70 0.50
CA ILE A 463 10.30 23.30 -0.85
C ILE A 463 9.66 24.50 -1.56
N PRO A 464 10.14 24.93 -2.73
CA PRO A 464 9.61 26.10 -3.43
C PRO A 464 8.27 25.84 -4.13
N THR A 465 7.64 26.89 -4.61
CA THR A 465 6.61 26.79 -5.64
C THR A 465 7.26 26.33 -6.94
N TYR A 466 6.63 25.33 -7.62
CA TYR A 466 7.14 24.80 -8.88
C TYR A 466 6.03 24.24 -9.78
N ASP A 467 6.31 24.22 -11.07
CA ASP A 467 5.58 23.47 -12.09
C ASP A 467 6.48 22.34 -12.62
N LYS A 468 5.89 21.17 -12.81
CA LYS A 468 6.60 20.01 -13.35
C LYS A 468 5.75 19.30 -14.40
N TYR A 469 6.40 18.94 -15.50
CA TYR A 469 5.79 18.25 -16.65
C TYR A 469 6.56 16.98 -16.95
N ASP A 470 5.88 15.86 -16.92
CA ASP A 470 6.46 14.56 -17.24
C ASP A 470 5.72 13.92 -18.42
N ALA A 471 6.46 13.24 -19.29
CA ALA A 471 5.92 12.40 -20.35
C ALA A 471 6.78 11.14 -20.49
N GLY A 472 6.14 9.99 -20.74
CA GLY A 472 6.85 8.74 -20.89
C GLY A 472 6.20 7.83 -21.93
N ALA A 473 7.02 6.96 -22.54
CA ALA A 473 6.57 5.89 -23.43
C ALA A 473 7.36 4.61 -23.13
N TYR A 474 6.68 3.47 -23.15
CA TYR A 474 7.30 2.19 -22.89
C TYR A 474 6.79 1.08 -23.81
N GLY A 475 7.63 0.05 -23.99
CA GLY A 475 7.29 -1.21 -24.63
C GLY A 475 7.92 -2.37 -23.87
N ILE A 476 7.16 -3.44 -23.65
CA ILE A 476 7.61 -4.67 -22.98
C ILE A 476 7.13 -5.85 -23.82
N TYR A 477 8.05 -6.71 -24.20
CA TYR A 477 7.78 -7.93 -24.95
C TYR A 477 8.23 -9.15 -24.16
N SER A 478 7.29 -10.05 -23.88
CA SER A 478 7.53 -11.32 -23.20
C SER A 478 7.27 -12.45 -24.17
N TYR A 479 8.16 -13.46 -24.23
CA TYR A 479 8.04 -14.62 -25.10
C TYR A 479 8.32 -15.91 -24.34
N THR A 480 7.44 -16.90 -24.54
CA THR A 480 7.54 -18.25 -23.99
C THR A 480 8.10 -19.20 -25.07
N PHE A 481 9.40 -19.52 -24.99
CA PHE A 481 10.07 -20.42 -25.95
C PHE A 481 9.67 -21.88 -25.76
N SER A 482 9.33 -22.24 -24.52
CA SER A 482 8.86 -23.57 -24.17
C SER A 482 8.12 -23.53 -22.83
N ASN A 483 7.45 -24.59 -22.43
CA ASN A 483 6.77 -24.71 -21.13
C ASN A 483 7.70 -24.49 -19.93
N THR A 484 9.02 -24.50 -20.14
CA THR A 484 10.03 -24.37 -19.10
C THR A 484 10.93 -23.15 -19.25
N PHE A 485 10.80 -22.38 -20.33
CA PHE A 485 11.67 -21.24 -20.59
C PHE A 485 10.92 -20.08 -21.19
N SER A 486 10.99 -18.92 -20.53
CA SER A 486 10.46 -17.65 -21.01
C SER A 486 11.49 -16.53 -20.84
N ALA A 487 11.38 -15.51 -21.67
CA ALA A 487 12.19 -14.30 -21.58
C ALA A 487 11.32 -13.08 -21.80
N GLU A 488 11.77 -11.95 -21.24
CA GLU A 488 11.12 -10.64 -21.34
C GLU A 488 12.16 -9.57 -21.58
N ALA A 489 11.85 -8.63 -22.44
CA ALA A 489 12.66 -7.44 -22.67
C ALA A 489 11.75 -6.21 -22.68
N GLY A 490 12.20 -5.12 -22.09
CA GLY A 490 11.46 -3.87 -22.06
C GLY A 490 12.38 -2.67 -22.19
N ALA A 491 11.83 -1.59 -22.74
CA ALA A 491 12.46 -0.29 -22.81
C ALA A 491 11.45 0.82 -22.53
N ARG A 492 11.94 1.92 -21.95
CA ARG A 492 11.14 3.08 -21.62
C ARG A 492 11.97 4.35 -21.79
N TYR A 493 11.33 5.37 -22.34
CA TYR A 493 11.85 6.72 -22.39
C TYR A 493 10.98 7.64 -21.55
N ASP A 494 11.61 8.50 -20.73
CA ASP A 494 10.94 9.51 -19.92
C ASP A 494 11.56 10.90 -20.17
N PHE A 495 10.70 11.86 -20.41
CA PHE A 495 10.97 13.30 -20.43
C PHE A 495 10.45 13.92 -19.13
N SER A 496 11.22 14.84 -18.55
CA SER A 496 10.79 15.61 -17.38
C SER A 496 11.30 17.04 -17.47
N HIS A 497 10.44 18.00 -17.23
CA HIS A 497 10.80 19.43 -17.14
C HIS A 497 10.26 19.99 -15.83
N ILE A 498 11.10 20.74 -15.12
CA ILE A 498 10.73 21.42 -13.87
C ILE A 498 11.12 22.89 -13.93
N ASP A 499 10.21 23.75 -13.51
CA ASP A 499 10.37 25.21 -13.37
C ASP A 499 10.00 25.60 -11.93
N ALA A 500 10.93 26.21 -11.22
CA ALA A 500 10.72 26.54 -9.80
C ALA A 500 10.95 28.05 -9.53
N THR A 501 10.21 28.59 -8.58
CA THR A 501 10.40 29.96 -8.07
C THR A 501 10.88 29.90 -6.62
N LYS A 502 12.13 30.35 -6.39
CA LYS A 502 12.76 30.22 -5.06
C LYS A 502 13.52 31.46 -4.64
N PHE A 503 13.41 31.80 -3.34
CA PHE A 503 14.24 32.79 -2.71
C PHE A 503 15.47 32.16 -2.04
N TYR A 504 16.67 32.70 -2.30
CA TYR A 504 17.89 32.36 -1.59
C TYR A 504 18.45 33.60 -0.88
N GLN A 505 18.92 33.47 0.37
CA GLN A 505 19.78 34.50 0.97
C GLN A 505 21.06 34.60 0.16
N ILE A 506 21.59 35.83 -0.01
CA ILE A 506 22.81 36.04 -0.78
C ILE A 506 24.00 35.32 -0.12
N SER A 507 24.09 35.34 1.24
CA SER A 507 25.10 34.56 1.95
C SER A 507 25.02 33.06 1.61
N ARG A 508 23.79 32.45 1.73
CA ARG A 508 23.56 31.04 1.43
C ARG A 508 23.89 30.72 -0.04
N TRP A 509 23.57 31.63 -0.98
CA TRP A 509 23.90 31.46 -2.41
C TRP A 509 25.41 31.37 -2.62
N ASN A 510 26.18 32.22 -1.91
CA ASN A 510 27.63 32.25 -1.97
C ASN A 510 28.22 30.99 -1.29
N ASP A 511 27.73 30.61 -0.09
CA ASP A 511 28.21 29.47 0.69
C ASP A 511 28.00 28.13 -0.09
N LEU A 512 26.90 28.03 -0.86
CA LEU A 512 26.64 26.87 -1.74
C LEU A 512 27.45 26.89 -3.04
N GLY A 513 28.29 27.95 -3.26
CA GLY A 513 29.13 28.08 -4.46
C GLY A 513 28.33 28.33 -5.74
N TYR A 514 27.15 28.96 -5.64
CA TYR A 514 26.26 29.18 -6.79
C TYR A 514 26.62 30.47 -7.54
N ASN A 515 27.34 31.39 -6.88
CA ASN A 515 27.75 32.63 -7.50
C ASN A 515 28.65 32.39 -8.74
N GLY A 516 28.34 33.09 -9.83
CA GLY A 516 28.97 32.91 -11.14
C GLY A 516 28.47 31.70 -11.93
N LYS A 517 28.09 30.62 -11.27
CA LYS A 517 27.64 29.37 -11.93
C LYS A 517 26.15 29.36 -12.30
N TYR A 518 25.33 29.89 -11.37
CA TYR A 518 23.84 29.84 -11.49
C TYR A 518 23.24 31.26 -11.48
N ASN A 519 24.03 32.30 -11.66
CA ASN A 519 23.52 33.68 -11.67
C ASN A 519 22.48 33.94 -12.78
N HIS A 520 22.48 33.14 -13.85
CA HIS A 520 21.49 33.21 -14.90
C HIS A 520 20.06 32.83 -14.41
N PHE A 521 19.92 32.19 -13.27
CA PHE A 521 18.64 31.91 -12.63
C PHE A 521 18.12 33.12 -11.81
N ILE A 522 18.98 34.11 -11.50
CA ILE A 522 18.56 35.28 -10.70
C ILE A 522 17.69 36.17 -11.56
N THR A 523 16.44 36.34 -11.16
CA THR A 523 15.48 37.22 -11.83
C THR A 523 15.38 38.57 -11.12
N LYS A 524 15.63 38.62 -9.80
CA LYS A 524 15.60 39.87 -9.04
C LYS A 524 16.52 39.81 -7.83
N ASP A 525 17.25 40.93 -7.60
CA ASP A 525 18.06 41.14 -6.41
C ASP A 525 17.30 42.07 -5.44
N PHE A 526 17.11 41.64 -4.19
CA PHE A 526 16.50 42.40 -3.10
C PHE A 526 17.54 42.93 -2.08
N GLY A 527 18.83 42.86 -2.38
CA GLY A 527 19.94 43.33 -1.52
C GLY A 527 20.32 42.35 -0.41
N THR A 528 19.39 41.56 0.14
CA THR A 528 19.67 40.54 1.15
C THR A 528 19.36 39.13 0.64
N GLN A 529 18.58 39.04 -0.42
CA GLN A 529 18.15 37.76 -1.03
C GLN A 529 17.92 37.91 -2.54
N TYR A 530 18.14 36.84 -3.27
CA TYR A 530 17.81 36.69 -4.67
C TYR A 530 16.46 35.98 -4.85
N LEU A 531 15.64 36.46 -5.78
CA LEU A 531 14.57 35.69 -6.39
C LEU A 531 15.18 34.97 -7.58
N THR A 532 14.98 33.68 -7.65
CA THR A 532 15.51 32.82 -8.72
C THR A 532 14.45 31.98 -9.37
N ASN A 533 14.61 31.70 -10.68
CA ASN A 533 13.78 30.79 -11.44
C ASN A 533 14.64 29.66 -12.06
N PRO A 534 15.09 28.68 -11.24
CA PRO A 534 15.85 27.56 -11.77
C PRO A 534 14.95 26.60 -12.56
N THR A 535 15.41 26.25 -13.76
CA THR A 535 14.73 25.33 -14.69
C THR A 535 15.64 24.15 -15.02
N PHE A 536 15.06 22.94 -15.07
CA PHE A 536 15.79 21.73 -15.42
C PHE A 536 15.00 20.86 -16.38
N THR A 537 15.70 20.29 -17.36
CA THR A 537 15.11 19.35 -18.32
C THR A 537 15.91 18.06 -18.31
N TYR A 538 15.22 16.94 -18.24
CA TYR A 538 15.82 15.61 -18.17
C TYR A 538 15.25 14.68 -19.24
N HIS A 539 16.11 13.81 -19.76
CA HIS A 539 15.79 12.74 -20.68
C HIS A 539 16.36 11.44 -20.12
N ASN A 540 15.53 10.44 -19.89
CA ASN A 540 15.93 9.16 -19.32
C ASN A 540 15.60 8.02 -20.26
N LEU A 541 16.50 7.05 -20.33
CA LEU A 541 16.27 5.77 -21.00
C LEU A 541 16.43 4.66 -19.98
N SER A 542 15.40 3.87 -19.78
CA SER A 542 15.42 2.72 -18.88
C SER A 542 15.13 1.46 -19.68
N ALA A 543 15.72 0.33 -19.27
CA ALA A 543 15.57 -0.96 -19.93
C ALA A 543 15.57 -2.10 -18.92
N SER A 544 14.93 -3.21 -19.27
CA SER A 544 14.97 -4.44 -18.48
C SER A 544 15.06 -5.67 -19.37
N LEU A 545 15.76 -6.68 -18.87
CA LEU A 545 15.82 -8.02 -19.44
C LEU A 545 15.51 -9.01 -18.33
N GLY A 546 14.65 -9.96 -18.59
CA GLY A 546 14.28 -11.02 -17.66
C GLY A 546 14.28 -12.38 -18.36
N VAL A 547 14.70 -13.39 -17.64
CA VAL A 547 14.59 -14.80 -18.07
C VAL A 547 14.04 -15.64 -16.94
N ARG A 548 13.26 -16.63 -17.29
CA ARG A 548 12.75 -17.64 -16.35
C ARG A 548 13.00 -19.02 -16.92
N LYS A 549 13.65 -19.87 -16.13
CA LYS A 549 13.83 -21.30 -16.42
C LYS A 549 13.18 -22.11 -15.31
N GLU A 550 12.29 -23.03 -15.71
CA GLU A 550 11.73 -24.02 -14.82
C GLU A 550 12.50 -25.34 -14.95
N PHE A 551 12.84 -25.90 -13.81
CA PHE A 551 13.41 -27.23 -13.67
C PHE A 551 12.33 -28.17 -13.12
N GLY A 552 12.54 -29.44 -13.17
CA GLY A 552 11.62 -30.38 -12.53
C GLY A 552 11.36 -30.09 -11.04
N ASN A 553 10.32 -30.67 -10.46
CA ASN A 553 10.01 -30.54 -9.03
C ASN A 553 9.67 -29.11 -8.54
N ASN A 554 9.01 -28.30 -9.37
CA ASN A 554 8.60 -26.93 -9.04
C ASN A 554 9.78 -26.02 -8.61
N LEU A 555 10.94 -26.23 -9.17
CA LEU A 555 12.11 -25.39 -9.00
C LEU A 555 12.22 -24.44 -10.21
N SER A 556 12.34 -23.14 -9.96
CA SER A 556 12.50 -22.11 -10.99
C SER A 556 13.70 -21.23 -10.69
N LEU A 557 14.40 -20.81 -11.73
CA LEU A 557 15.42 -19.78 -11.67
C LEU A 557 14.98 -18.60 -12.52
N LEU A 558 14.95 -17.41 -11.91
CA LEU A 558 14.67 -16.16 -12.58
C LEU A 558 15.95 -15.33 -12.59
N GLY A 559 16.33 -14.82 -13.75
CA GLY A 559 17.45 -13.88 -13.91
C GLY A 559 16.93 -12.55 -14.41
N ASN A 560 17.35 -11.46 -13.81
CA ASN A 560 16.95 -10.11 -14.21
C ASN A 560 18.15 -9.19 -14.28
N ALA A 561 18.20 -8.37 -15.32
CA ALA A 561 19.13 -7.27 -15.49
C ALA A 561 18.35 -6.01 -15.87
N SER A 562 18.74 -4.86 -15.33
CA SER A 562 18.00 -3.62 -15.58
C SER A 562 18.90 -2.39 -15.54
N LEU A 563 18.55 -1.43 -16.39
CA LEU A 563 19.04 -0.06 -16.38
C LEU A 563 17.88 0.83 -15.97
N ALA A 564 18.02 1.57 -14.88
CA ALA A 564 17.04 2.54 -14.41
C ALA A 564 17.67 3.92 -14.26
N MET A 565 16.98 4.96 -14.67
CA MET A 565 17.44 6.33 -14.54
C MET A 565 16.43 7.15 -13.76
N ARG A 566 16.90 7.91 -12.76
CA ARG A 566 16.09 8.77 -11.92
C ARG A 566 16.60 10.20 -11.92
N ASN A 567 15.69 11.14 -12.16
CA ASN A 567 15.98 12.56 -11.98
C ASN A 567 16.09 12.91 -10.49
N PRO A 568 16.87 13.93 -10.12
CA PRO A 568 16.76 14.52 -8.80
C PRO A 568 15.34 14.99 -8.55
N ASN A 569 14.84 14.79 -7.32
CA ASN A 569 13.55 15.32 -6.92
C ASN A 569 13.68 16.79 -6.45
N VAL A 570 12.54 17.40 -6.17
CA VAL A 570 12.46 18.81 -5.77
C VAL A 570 13.23 19.09 -4.48
N SER A 571 13.17 18.19 -3.49
CA SER A 571 13.89 18.36 -2.24
C SER A 571 15.41 18.24 -2.44
N GLU A 572 15.86 17.33 -3.29
CA GLU A 572 17.29 17.13 -3.59
C GLU A 572 17.91 18.34 -4.31
N LEU A 573 17.11 19.04 -5.13
CA LEU A 573 17.54 20.24 -5.84
C LEU A 573 17.43 21.50 -4.98
N PHE A 574 16.32 21.66 -4.26
CA PHE A 574 15.90 22.97 -3.78
C PHE A 574 15.78 23.10 -2.27
N SER A 575 15.92 22.06 -1.44
CA SER A 575 15.83 22.21 0.02
C SER A 575 16.79 23.29 0.53
N ASP A 576 16.29 24.20 1.37
CA ASP A 576 17.09 25.22 2.04
C ASP A 576 16.35 25.71 3.29
N GLY A 577 16.51 24.98 4.39
CA GLY A 577 15.91 25.36 5.65
C GLY A 577 15.56 24.21 6.57
N LEU A 578 14.84 24.52 7.64
CA LEU A 578 14.45 23.57 8.66
C LEU A 578 13.30 22.68 8.16
N HIS A 579 13.54 21.38 8.25
CA HIS A 579 12.52 20.35 8.10
C HIS A 579 11.91 20.06 9.48
N HIS A 580 10.70 20.55 9.69
CA HIS A 580 10.10 20.63 11.02
C HIS A 580 9.76 19.26 11.62
N SER A 581 9.44 18.28 10.78
CA SER A 581 9.11 16.92 11.23
C SER A 581 10.31 16.11 11.72
N ASN A 582 11.51 16.49 11.31
CA ASN A 582 12.75 15.80 11.67
C ASN A 582 13.70 16.64 12.53
N ALA A 583 13.39 17.92 12.71
CA ALA A 583 14.25 18.89 13.40
C ALA A 583 15.68 18.93 12.84
N THR A 584 15.81 18.94 11.51
CA THR A 584 17.07 19.05 10.78
C THR A 584 17.01 20.14 9.73
N ILE A 585 18.12 20.80 9.47
CA ILE A 585 18.24 21.69 8.32
C ILE A 585 18.69 20.87 7.12
N GLU A 586 17.96 20.97 6.02
CA GLU A 586 18.28 20.30 4.79
C GLU A 586 18.73 21.28 3.71
N LEU A 587 19.83 20.93 3.03
CA LEU A 587 20.42 21.73 1.96
C LEU A 587 20.46 20.91 0.67
N GLY A 588 19.64 21.33 -0.31
CA GLY A 588 19.64 20.83 -1.67
C GLY A 588 20.82 21.33 -2.48
N ASN A 589 20.99 20.79 -3.69
CA ASN A 589 22.07 21.20 -4.57
C ASN A 589 21.58 21.31 -6.02
N LEU A 590 21.59 22.53 -6.58
CA LEU A 590 21.22 22.80 -7.97
C LEU A 590 22.12 22.05 -8.99
N GLY A 591 23.31 21.63 -8.57
CA GLY A 591 24.25 20.85 -9.40
C GLY A 591 23.98 19.34 -9.44
N THR A 592 22.95 18.86 -8.77
CA THR A 592 22.65 17.43 -8.67
C THR A 592 22.31 16.86 -10.04
N LYS A 593 23.00 15.77 -10.42
CA LYS A 593 22.83 15.05 -11.67
C LYS A 593 21.86 13.90 -11.47
N LYS A 594 21.29 13.41 -12.58
CA LYS A 594 20.46 12.20 -12.57
C LYS A 594 21.22 10.98 -12.10
N GLU A 595 20.55 10.10 -11.35
CA GLU A 595 21.09 8.79 -10.99
C GLU A 595 20.94 7.80 -12.14
N GLN A 596 21.91 6.89 -12.26
CA GLN A 596 21.90 5.79 -13.24
C GLN A 596 22.23 4.49 -12.50
N SER A 597 21.30 3.57 -12.48
CA SER A 597 21.40 2.28 -11.78
C SER A 597 21.48 1.16 -12.80
N VAL A 598 22.50 0.30 -12.66
CA VAL A 598 22.59 -0.99 -13.35
C VAL A 598 22.49 -2.08 -12.30
N LYS A 599 21.41 -2.85 -12.33
CA LYS A 599 21.12 -3.90 -11.36
C LYS A 599 21.05 -5.26 -12.05
N ALA A 600 21.64 -6.28 -11.42
CA ALA A 600 21.46 -7.68 -11.78
C ALA A 600 20.98 -8.46 -10.55
N SER A 601 20.07 -9.41 -10.73
CA SER A 601 19.60 -10.30 -9.70
C SER A 601 19.27 -11.69 -10.24
N ALA A 602 19.37 -12.69 -9.38
CA ALA A 602 18.96 -14.06 -9.68
C ALA A 602 18.08 -14.56 -8.54
N THR A 603 16.89 -15.07 -8.84
CA THR A 603 15.98 -15.62 -7.83
C THR A 603 15.84 -17.11 -8.04
N LEU A 604 16.27 -17.88 -7.06
CA LEU A 604 15.97 -19.32 -6.97
C LEU A 604 14.67 -19.49 -6.19
N LEU A 605 13.66 -20.04 -6.85
CA LEU A 605 12.31 -20.21 -6.30
C LEU A 605 11.94 -21.70 -6.30
N LYS A 606 11.65 -22.25 -5.13
CA LYS A 606 11.06 -23.57 -4.93
C LYS A 606 9.65 -23.41 -4.41
N THR A 607 8.65 -23.92 -5.14
CA THR A 607 7.25 -23.93 -4.69
C THR A 607 6.81 -25.36 -4.40
N GLY A 608 6.17 -25.59 -3.25
CA GLY A 608 5.66 -26.90 -2.86
C GLY A 608 4.59 -26.76 -1.78
N SER A 609 3.76 -27.78 -1.62
CA SER A 609 2.69 -27.78 -0.62
C SER A 609 3.21 -27.74 0.82
N ASN A 610 4.32 -28.42 1.09
CA ASN A 610 4.89 -28.51 2.43
C ASN A 610 6.09 -27.57 2.65
N PHE A 611 6.80 -27.23 1.59
CA PHE A 611 7.99 -26.38 1.67
C PHE A 611 8.10 -25.51 0.44
N SER A 612 8.22 -24.20 0.66
CA SER A 612 8.59 -23.21 -0.34
C SER A 612 9.81 -22.44 0.12
N PHE A 613 10.64 -22.06 -0.80
CA PHE A 613 11.90 -21.36 -0.54
C PHE A 613 12.19 -20.38 -1.68
N GLU A 614 12.69 -19.23 -1.29
CA GLU A 614 13.14 -18.18 -2.20
C GLU A 614 14.48 -17.64 -1.72
N ALA A 615 15.43 -17.49 -2.63
CA ALA A 615 16.68 -16.77 -2.38
C ALA A 615 17.00 -15.88 -3.57
N THR A 616 17.23 -14.60 -3.30
CA THR A 616 17.48 -13.57 -4.30
C THR A 616 18.77 -12.81 -3.99
N PRO A 617 19.95 -13.29 -4.43
CA PRO A 617 21.14 -12.47 -4.49
C PRO A 617 21.01 -11.38 -5.57
N TYR A 618 21.59 -10.22 -5.30
CA TYR A 618 21.59 -9.10 -6.22
C TYR A 618 22.87 -8.26 -6.12
N VAL A 619 23.15 -7.54 -7.18
CA VAL A 619 24.16 -6.47 -7.25
C VAL A 619 23.58 -5.29 -7.99
N ASN A 620 23.86 -4.07 -7.52
CA ASN A 620 23.40 -2.81 -8.09
C ASN A 620 24.53 -1.78 -8.05
N HIS A 621 24.92 -1.27 -9.20
CA HIS A 621 25.85 -0.16 -9.32
C HIS A 621 25.07 1.10 -9.68
N ILE A 622 25.23 2.15 -8.89
CA ILE A 622 24.49 3.42 -9.05
C ILE A 622 25.49 4.56 -9.23
N ASN A 623 25.55 5.12 -10.43
CA ASN A 623 26.28 6.35 -10.68
C ASN A 623 25.48 7.55 -10.17
N ASN A 624 26.17 8.52 -9.59
CA ASN A 624 25.60 9.75 -9.03
C ASN A 624 24.52 9.46 -7.95
N PHE A 625 24.70 8.45 -7.11
CA PHE A 625 23.81 8.13 -5.99
C PHE A 625 23.65 9.34 -5.07
N ILE A 626 22.42 9.80 -4.86
CA ILE A 626 22.09 10.98 -4.04
C ILE A 626 21.79 10.53 -2.61
N PHE A 627 22.43 11.13 -1.62
CA PHE A 627 22.20 10.82 -0.21
C PHE A 627 22.30 12.06 0.66
N LEU A 628 21.71 12.02 1.84
CA LEU A 628 21.81 13.06 2.85
C LEU A 628 23.00 12.77 3.77
N GLN A 629 23.94 13.70 3.84
CA GLN A 629 25.12 13.62 4.69
C GLN A 629 25.01 14.65 5.82
N PRO A 630 25.15 14.27 7.12
CA PRO A 630 25.29 15.22 8.20
C PRO A 630 26.62 15.97 8.07
N THR A 631 26.63 17.29 8.22
CA THR A 631 27.80 18.13 7.97
C THR A 631 28.19 18.97 9.17
N GLU A 632 27.24 19.61 9.85
CA GLU A 632 27.47 20.60 10.89
C GLU A 632 26.23 20.83 11.74
N VAL A 633 26.28 21.82 12.61
CA VAL A 633 25.15 22.34 13.39
C VAL A 633 24.92 23.80 13.00
N GLU A 634 23.67 24.16 12.73
CA GLU A 634 23.28 25.56 12.45
C GLU A 634 22.44 26.14 13.59
N TYR A 635 22.77 27.36 13.98
CA TYR A 635 22.07 28.11 15.02
C TYR A 635 20.99 28.98 14.39
N THR A 636 19.76 28.81 14.84
CA THR A 636 18.62 29.59 14.35
C THR A 636 17.88 30.25 15.50
N ASN A 637 17.03 31.25 15.22
CA ASN A 637 16.16 31.88 16.23
C ASN A 637 15.13 30.89 16.82
N ARG A 638 15.01 29.68 16.28
CA ARG A 638 14.07 28.64 16.70
C ARG A 638 14.74 27.50 17.47
N GLY A 639 16.05 27.49 17.53
CA GLY A 639 16.85 26.45 18.18
C GLY A 639 18.10 26.12 17.38
N THR A 640 18.75 25.05 17.78
CA THR A 640 19.97 24.52 17.17
C THR A 640 19.66 23.16 16.52
N PHE A 641 20.06 23.02 15.27
CA PHE A 641 19.70 21.85 14.48
C PHE A 641 20.90 21.27 13.72
N PRO A 642 21.01 19.95 13.59
CA PRO A 642 22.00 19.35 12.71
C PRO A 642 21.65 19.62 11.25
N VAL A 643 22.66 19.91 10.46
CA VAL A 643 22.57 20.20 9.02
C VAL A 643 22.87 18.95 8.24
N TYR A 644 22.00 18.64 7.28
CA TYR A 644 22.16 17.57 6.32
C TYR A 644 22.18 18.15 4.90
N SER A 645 23.24 17.86 4.16
CA SER A 645 23.40 18.30 2.77
C SER A 645 23.20 17.15 1.80
N TYR A 646 22.48 17.40 0.71
CA TYR A 646 22.39 16.43 -0.39
C TYR A 646 23.72 16.36 -1.13
N LYS A 647 24.31 15.18 -1.17
CA LYS A 647 25.57 14.84 -1.82
C LYS A 647 25.34 13.76 -2.86
N GLN A 648 26.32 13.64 -3.77
CA GLN A 648 26.34 12.58 -4.78
C GLN A 648 27.64 11.80 -4.75
N THR A 649 27.55 10.50 -5.00
CA THR A 649 28.68 9.60 -5.12
C THR A 649 28.36 8.47 -6.09
N ASN A 650 29.36 7.63 -6.43
CA ASN A 650 29.09 6.35 -7.05
C ASN A 650 28.94 5.28 -5.96
N ALA A 651 27.93 4.45 -6.08
CA ALA A 651 27.59 3.46 -5.08
C ALA A 651 27.56 2.05 -5.65
N LEU A 652 28.13 1.11 -4.91
CA LEU A 652 27.96 -0.33 -5.15
C LEU A 652 27.15 -0.93 -4.02
N MET A 653 26.03 -1.56 -4.36
CA MET A 653 25.19 -2.30 -3.41
C MET A 653 25.14 -3.75 -3.83
N ALA A 654 25.35 -4.67 -2.88
CA ALA A 654 25.20 -6.10 -3.10
C ALA A 654 24.51 -6.72 -1.88
N GLY A 655 23.77 -7.78 -2.08
CA GLY A 655 23.05 -8.38 -0.97
C GLY A 655 22.28 -9.63 -1.36
N PHE A 656 21.55 -10.13 -0.41
CA PHE A 656 20.63 -11.24 -0.64
C PHE A 656 19.40 -11.12 0.27
N ASP A 657 18.28 -11.60 -0.26
CA ASP A 657 17.03 -11.81 0.46
C ASP A 657 16.72 -13.30 0.46
N VAL A 658 16.27 -13.81 1.59
CA VAL A 658 15.86 -15.21 1.74
C VAL A 658 14.51 -15.28 2.43
N HIS A 659 13.61 -16.08 1.86
CA HIS A 659 12.31 -16.40 2.44
C HIS A 659 12.09 -17.90 2.40
N ALA A 660 11.54 -18.47 3.45
CA ALA A 660 11.15 -19.88 3.47
C ALA A 660 9.85 -20.06 4.26
N ASP A 661 8.96 -20.86 3.70
CA ASP A 661 7.74 -21.36 4.35
C ASP A 661 7.83 -22.88 4.46
N TRP A 662 7.63 -23.42 5.66
CA TRP A 662 7.64 -24.84 5.91
C TRP A 662 6.43 -25.28 6.75
N ASN A 663 5.54 -26.04 6.15
CA ASN A 663 4.49 -26.75 6.84
C ASN A 663 5.09 -28.03 7.46
N ILE A 664 5.64 -27.92 8.70
CA ILE A 664 6.29 -29.01 9.42
C ILE A 664 5.29 -30.17 9.62
N THR A 665 4.07 -29.81 9.97
CA THR A 665 2.91 -30.72 10.05
C THR A 665 1.66 -29.98 9.58
N ASN A 666 0.51 -30.65 9.50
CA ASN A 666 -0.78 -30.01 9.23
C ASN A 666 -1.18 -28.95 10.28
N ARG A 667 -0.49 -28.90 11.43
CA ARG A 667 -0.77 -27.96 12.53
C ARG A 667 0.34 -26.94 12.77
N PHE A 668 1.57 -27.24 12.38
CA PHE A 668 2.71 -26.39 12.61
C PHE A 668 3.29 -25.87 11.31
N LYS A 669 3.30 -24.54 11.17
CA LYS A 669 3.99 -23.83 10.10
C LYS A 669 5.15 -23.03 10.65
N TYR A 670 6.28 -23.07 9.97
CA TYR A 670 7.44 -22.23 10.22
C TYR A 670 7.66 -21.29 9.04
N ASN A 671 7.92 -20.01 9.32
CA ASN A 671 8.29 -19.01 8.33
C ASN A 671 9.62 -18.37 8.73
N PHE A 672 10.50 -18.20 7.76
CA PHE A 672 11.79 -17.55 7.88
C PHE A 672 11.91 -16.41 6.87
N ASN A 673 12.38 -15.24 7.33
CA ASN A 673 12.82 -14.13 6.50
C ASN A 673 14.20 -13.68 6.95
N GLY A 674 15.12 -13.47 5.99
CA GLY A 674 16.44 -12.94 6.25
C GLY A 674 16.90 -12.04 5.13
N ALA A 675 17.58 -10.93 5.45
CA ALA A 675 18.08 -10.00 4.45
C ALA A 675 19.39 -9.34 4.90
N TYR A 676 20.30 -9.16 3.93
CA TYR A 676 21.56 -8.47 4.13
C TYR A 676 21.89 -7.54 2.97
N VAL A 677 22.40 -6.34 3.29
CA VAL A 677 22.85 -5.34 2.33
C VAL A 677 24.29 -4.94 2.63
N TYR A 678 25.18 -5.19 1.69
CA TYR A 678 26.48 -4.54 1.58
C TYR A 678 26.31 -3.28 0.73
N ALA A 679 26.83 -2.14 1.18
CA ALA A 679 26.73 -0.89 0.44
C ALA A 679 27.99 -0.05 0.64
N GLN A 680 28.58 0.39 -0.46
CA GLN A 680 29.85 1.12 -0.53
C GLN A 680 29.70 2.38 -1.38
N ASN A 681 30.17 3.50 -0.88
CA ASN A 681 30.54 4.68 -1.64
C ASN A 681 31.88 4.39 -2.31
N THR A 682 31.86 4.14 -3.62
CA THR A 682 33.06 3.72 -4.37
C THR A 682 33.95 4.89 -4.77
N SER A 683 33.46 6.12 -4.64
CA SER A 683 34.28 7.32 -4.92
C SER A 683 35.24 7.67 -3.77
N GLU A 684 34.81 7.39 -2.53
CA GLU A 684 35.57 7.69 -1.32
C GLU A 684 36.07 6.42 -0.60
N ASP A 685 35.67 5.25 -1.07
CA ASP A 685 35.97 3.94 -0.50
C ASP A 685 35.49 3.76 0.96
N ILE A 686 34.32 4.30 1.30
CA ILE A 686 33.69 4.19 2.61
C ILE A 686 32.31 3.56 2.53
N PRO A 687 31.75 2.97 3.62
CA PRO A 687 30.39 2.46 3.62
C PRO A 687 29.37 3.58 3.36
N LEU A 688 28.20 3.23 2.77
CA LEU A 688 27.06 4.16 2.66
C LEU A 688 26.36 4.31 4.01
N ILE A 689 25.84 5.55 4.26
CA ILE A 689 25.02 5.88 5.43
C ILE A 689 23.60 5.28 5.30
N ASP A 690 22.93 5.06 6.43
CA ASP A 690 21.52 4.65 6.55
C ASP A 690 21.15 3.35 5.79
N MET A 691 22.08 2.42 5.73
CA MET A 691 21.84 1.10 5.15
C MET A 691 21.30 0.14 6.20
N PRO A 692 20.24 -0.64 5.89
CA PRO A 692 19.64 -1.56 6.86
C PRO A 692 20.67 -2.56 7.40
N PRO A 693 20.63 -2.86 8.71
CA PRO A 693 21.40 -3.95 9.29
C PRO A 693 20.93 -5.32 8.79
N LEU A 694 21.76 -6.34 8.95
CA LEU A 694 21.30 -7.72 8.81
C LEU A 694 20.11 -7.94 9.74
N ASN A 695 19.00 -8.43 9.20
CA ASN A 695 17.80 -8.76 9.96
C ASN A 695 17.34 -10.19 9.65
N VAL A 696 16.82 -10.84 10.68
CA VAL A 696 16.28 -12.20 10.60
C VAL A 696 14.98 -12.26 11.38
N THR A 697 13.93 -12.75 10.75
CA THR A 697 12.64 -12.98 11.38
C THR A 697 12.29 -14.46 11.28
N ASN A 698 11.93 -15.03 12.42
CA ASN A 698 11.48 -16.42 12.56
C ASN A 698 10.07 -16.41 13.13
N THR A 699 9.15 -17.11 12.48
CA THR A 699 7.77 -17.24 12.95
C THR A 699 7.38 -18.70 12.99
N ILE A 700 6.89 -19.15 14.15
CA ILE A 700 6.30 -20.47 14.29
C ILE A 700 4.81 -20.30 14.62
N ARG A 701 3.96 -20.96 13.87
CA ARG A 701 2.51 -20.91 14.01
C ARG A 701 1.94 -22.29 14.22
N PHE A 702 1.18 -22.44 15.30
CA PHE A 702 0.31 -23.56 15.55
C PHE A 702 -1.11 -23.22 15.12
N THR A 703 -1.80 -24.14 14.45
CA THR A 703 -3.22 -23.97 14.04
C THR A 703 -3.99 -25.23 14.36
N LYS A 704 -5.16 -25.07 14.97
CA LYS A 704 -6.09 -26.17 15.24
C LYS A 704 -7.50 -25.78 14.81
N THR A 705 -7.86 -26.20 13.62
CA THR A 705 -9.11 -25.83 12.95
C THR A 705 -10.35 -26.26 13.75
N GLU A 706 -10.25 -27.43 14.43
CA GLU A 706 -11.33 -28.00 15.22
C GLU A 706 -11.65 -27.18 16.49
N TRP A 707 -10.75 -26.31 16.93
CA TRP A 707 -10.95 -25.37 18.02
C TRP A 707 -11.40 -24.00 17.50
N ASN A 708 -12.44 -23.97 16.70
CA ASN A 708 -12.93 -22.72 16.09
C ASN A 708 -11.84 -21.95 15.35
N GLY A 709 -11.01 -22.67 14.60
CA GLY A 709 -9.90 -22.05 13.85
C GLY A 709 -8.82 -21.43 14.75
N PHE A 710 -8.68 -21.92 16.00
CA PHE A 710 -7.67 -21.44 16.92
C PHE A 710 -6.26 -21.47 16.32
N PHE A 711 -5.52 -20.40 16.52
CA PHE A 711 -4.10 -20.37 16.23
C PHE A 711 -3.30 -19.69 17.35
N ALA A 712 -2.03 -20.05 17.44
CA ALA A 712 -1.04 -19.37 18.27
C ALA A 712 0.24 -19.22 17.45
N GLU A 713 0.79 -18.00 17.42
CA GLU A 713 1.96 -17.62 16.63
C GLU A 713 2.99 -16.95 17.53
N LEU A 714 4.24 -17.41 17.45
CA LEU A 714 5.38 -16.81 18.12
C LEU A 714 6.34 -16.33 17.03
N ARG A 715 6.67 -15.03 17.07
CA ARG A 715 7.58 -14.36 16.13
C ARG A 715 8.78 -13.79 16.86
N SER A 716 9.97 -14.10 16.40
CA SER A 716 11.24 -13.50 16.82
C SER A 716 11.77 -12.63 15.70
N GLU A 717 12.04 -11.36 15.99
CA GLU A 717 12.69 -10.39 15.09
C GLU A 717 14.07 -10.05 15.68
N ALA A 718 15.15 -10.43 14.99
CA ALA A 718 16.52 -10.13 15.36
C ALA A 718 17.13 -9.16 14.36
N VAL A 719 17.54 -7.99 14.85
CA VAL A 719 18.24 -6.96 14.07
C VAL A 719 19.65 -6.83 14.64
N PHE A 720 20.64 -7.12 13.81
CA PHE A 720 22.03 -7.11 14.23
C PHE A 720 22.58 -5.67 14.24
N LYS A 721 23.61 -5.42 15.06
CA LYS A 721 24.30 -4.13 15.02
C LYS A 721 24.93 -3.89 13.65
N ARG A 722 24.68 -2.71 13.06
CA ARG A 722 25.36 -2.31 11.84
C ARG A 722 26.83 -2.04 12.13
N THR A 723 27.73 -2.81 11.54
CA THR A 723 29.19 -2.68 11.71
C THR A 723 29.87 -1.85 10.62
N ARG A 724 29.23 -1.76 9.44
CA ARG A 724 29.71 -0.98 8.30
C ARG A 724 28.91 0.33 8.18
N TYR A 725 29.52 1.44 8.58
CA TYR A 725 28.94 2.78 8.49
C TYR A 725 30.04 3.80 8.25
N PRO A 726 29.77 4.94 7.61
CA PRO A 726 30.75 5.99 7.41
C PRO A 726 30.94 6.80 8.70
N ASN A 727 32.11 7.40 8.89
CA ASN A 727 32.34 8.33 10.00
C ASN A 727 32.09 9.77 9.50
N TYR A 728 30.89 10.29 9.74
CA TYR A 728 30.51 11.68 9.49
C TYR A 728 30.34 12.45 10.81
N ASN A 729 31.02 12.04 11.89
CA ASN A 729 31.07 12.78 13.13
C ASN A 729 31.79 14.12 12.91
N PHE A 730 31.32 15.14 13.56
CA PHE A 730 31.89 16.50 13.47
C PHE A 730 31.97 17.14 14.86
N HIS A 731 32.60 18.32 14.98
CA HIS A 731 32.65 19.06 16.22
C HIS A 731 31.71 20.26 16.15
N ALA A 732 31.02 20.53 17.27
CA ALA A 732 30.23 21.74 17.48
C ALA A 732 30.81 22.55 18.64
N ASP A 733 30.79 23.84 18.52
CA ASP A 733 31.28 24.74 19.58
C ASP A 733 30.23 24.85 20.69
N VAL A 734 30.52 24.24 21.84
CA VAL A 734 29.62 24.21 23.01
C VAL A 734 30.12 25.18 24.05
N PRO A 735 29.28 26.13 24.57
CA PRO A 735 29.66 27.01 25.63
C PRO A 735 29.79 26.26 26.96
N VAL A 736 31.00 26.22 27.54
CA VAL A 736 31.33 25.67 28.85
C VAL A 736 32.01 26.77 29.67
N ASN A 737 31.36 27.18 30.76
CA ASN A 737 31.83 28.27 31.62
C ASN A 737 32.19 29.56 30.86
N GLY A 738 31.43 29.90 29.82
CA GLY A 738 31.64 31.11 29.00
C GLY A 738 32.72 30.98 27.90
N VAL A 739 33.34 29.81 27.76
CA VAL A 739 34.31 29.51 26.69
C VAL A 739 33.68 28.52 25.70
N LEU A 740 33.88 28.77 24.41
CA LEU A 740 33.45 27.84 23.36
C LEU A 740 34.45 26.66 23.29
N VAL A 741 33.96 25.44 23.49
CA VAL A 741 34.76 24.23 23.47
C VAL A 741 34.28 23.33 22.32
N PRO A 742 35.15 23.03 21.34
CA PRO A 742 34.83 22.10 20.30
C PRO A 742 34.51 20.73 20.87
N THR A 743 33.23 20.32 20.79
CA THR A 743 32.71 19.08 21.35
C THR A 743 32.30 18.13 20.24
N LEU A 744 32.72 16.88 20.30
CA LEU A 744 32.40 15.87 19.30
C LEU A 744 30.89 15.56 19.30
N VAL A 745 30.28 15.64 18.13
CA VAL A 745 28.90 15.21 17.86
C VAL A 745 28.94 13.83 17.22
N ASN A 746 28.56 12.80 17.99
CA ASN A 746 28.61 11.40 17.57
C ASN A 746 27.32 11.00 16.81
N ILE A 747 27.17 11.50 15.60
CA ILE A 747 25.98 11.28 14.77
C ILE A 747 26.05 10.01 13.91
N SER A 748 27.22 9.38 13.80
CA SER A 748 27.46 8.25 12.90
C SER A 748 27.29 6.89 13.56
N THR A 749 27.59 6.75 14.84
CA THR A 749 27.64 5.45 15.52
C THR A 749 26.26 4.79 15.58
N PRO A 750 26.08 3.59 14.98
CA PRO A 750 24.83 2.86 15.02
C PRO A 750 24.48 2.40 16.46
N PRO A 751 23.20 2.31 16.79
CA PRO A 751 22.77 1.73 18.05
C PRO A 751 23.14 0.23 18.13
N PRO A 752 23.09 -0.37 19.33
CA PRO A 752 23.21 -1.82 19.49
C PRO A 752 22.18 -2.59 18.68
N GLY A 753 22.50 -3.83 18.31
CA GLY A 753 21.50 -4.76 17.77
C GLY A 753 20.47 -5.12 18.86
N TYR A 754 19.32 -5.61 18.45
CA TYR A 754 18.22 -5.98 19.33
C TYR A 754 17.49 -7.22 18.85
N GLN A 755 16.81 -7.88 19.80
CA GLN A 755 15.88 -8.97 19.50
C GLN A 755 14.54 -8.69 20.17
N LEU A 756 13.47 -8.80 19.41
CA LEU A 756 12.10 -8.67 19.88
C LEU A 756 11.38 -10.01 19.75
N LEU A 757 10.52 -10.28 20.72
CA LEU A 757 9.62 -11.42 20.67
C LEU A 757 8.18 -10.93 20.69
N HIS A 758 7.35 -11.50 19.79
CA HIS A 758 5.94 -11.18 19.64
C HIS A 758 5.11 -12.46 19.74
N PHE A 759 3.93 -12.35 20.30
CA PHE A 759 2.97 -13.44 20.38
C PHE A 759 1.63 -12.97 19.84
N THR A 760 0.98 -13.80 19.02
CA THR A 760 -0.37 -13.56 18.53
C THR A 760 -1.19 -14.84 18.64
N THR A 761 -2.42 -14.71 19.09
CA THR A 761 -3.38 -15.82 19.13
C THR A 761 -4.75 -15.34 18.71
N GLY A 762 -5.58 -16.24 18.22
CA GLY A 762 -6.95 -15.89 17.82
C GLY A 762 -7.82 -17.10 17.57
N LEU A 763 -9.09 -16.82 17.48
CA LEU A 763 -10.13 -17.81 17.17
C LEU A 763 -11.27 -17.16 16.38
N GLN A 764 -12.06 -17.97 15.74
CA GLN A 764 -13.24 -17.59 14.96
C GLN A 764 -14.49 -18.22 15.56
N PHE A 765 -15.61 -17.55 15.49
CA PHE A 765 -16.89 -18.07 15.98
C PHE A 765 -18.05 -17.50 15.17
N ALA A 766 -19.14 -18.29 15.12
CA ALA A 766 -20.37 -17.84 14.49
C ALA A 766 -21.10 -16.84 15.39
N MET A 767 -21.53 -15.72 14.85
CA MET A 767 -22.36 -14.71 15.48
C MET A 767 -23.66 -14.54 14.67
N GLY A 768 -24.65 -15.37 14.96
CA GLY A 768 -25.83 -15.54 14.12
C GLY A 768 -25.44 -16.14 12.76
N LYS A 769 -25.83 -15.47 11.67
CA LYS A 769 -25.46 -15.88 10.28
C LYS A 769 -24.09 -15.35 9.84
N LYS A 770 -23.35 -14.66 10.69
CA LYS A 770 -22.09 -13.99 10.38
C LYS A 770 -20.93 -14.69 11.07
N MET A 771 -19.73 -14.49 10.54
CA MET A 771 -18.50 -15.00 11.15
C MET A 771 -17.74 -13.87 11.83
N ALA A 772 -17.43 -14.04 13.10
CA ALA A 772 -16.59 -13.14 13.86
C ALA A 772 -15.26 -13.79 14.22
N SER A 773 -14.22 -12.98 14.43
CA SER A 773 -12.96 -13.42 15.00
C SER A 773 -12.45 -12.46 16.05
N VAL A 774 -11.73 -12.99 17.02
CA VAL A 774 -11.00 -12.24 18.03
C VAL A 774 -9.55 -12.64 17.95
N ASN A 775 -8.66 -11.64 17.83
CA ASN A 775 -7.23 -11.81 17.87
C ASN A 775 -6.65 -11.02 19.05
N PHE A 776 -5.71 -11.60 19.74
CA PHE A 776 -4.95 -10.96 20.80
C PHE A 776 -3.47 -11.05 20.46
N SER A 777 -2.77 -9.92 20.52
CA SER A 777 -1.33 -9.86 20.24
C SER A 777 -0.59 -9.16 21.36
N VAL A 778 0.63 -9.60 21.62
CA VAL A 778 1.59 -8.94 22.49
C VAL A 778 2.84 -8.66 21.67
N ASN A 779 3.08 -7.40 21.37
CA ASN A 779 4.28 -6.98 20.66
C ASN A 779 5.35 -6.57 21.68
N ASN A 780 6.61 -6.93 21.40
CA ASN A 780 7.75 -6.71 22.30
C ASN A 780 7.47 -7.26 23.71
N ILE A 781 7.28 -8.58 23.83
CA ILE A 781 6.86 -9.27 25.07
C ILE A 781 7.73 -8.90 26.28
N PHE A 782 9.05 -8.81 26.08
CA PHE A 782 10.01 -8.53 27.15
C PHE A 782 10.15 -7.04 27.45
N ASN A 783 9.42 -6.17 26.77
CA ASN A 783 9.54 -4.73 26.91
C ASN A 783 10.98 -4.23 26.71
N THR A 784 11.67 -4.81 25.73
CA THR A 784 13.06 -4.49 25.41
C THR A 784 13.16 -3.03 24.94
N ALA A 785 14.03 -2.25 25.56
CA ALA A 785 14.38 -0.91 25.09
C ALA A 785 15.37 -1.03 23.93
N TYR A 786 15.05 -0.38 22.81
CA TYR A 786 15.87 -0.46 21.62
C TYR A 786 15.72 0.80 20.75
N ARG A 787 16.66 0.99 19.83
CA ARG A 787 16.65 2.04 18.81
C ARG A 787 16.93 1.43 17.45
N ASP A 788 16.10 1.72 16.46
CA ASP A 788 16.32 1.28 15.10
C ASP A 788 17.35 2.19 14.41
N TYR A 789 18.34 1.62 13.72
CA TYR A 789 19.35 2.40 13.00
C TYR A 789 18.73 3.28 11.89
N LEU A 790 17.63 2.85 11.28
CA LEU A 790 16.92 3.59 10.26
C LEU A 790 15.88 4.58 10.83
N ASN A 791 15.77 4.74 12.15
CA ASN A 791 14.96 5.79 12.73
C ASN A 791 15.77 7.09 12.84
N ARG A 792 15.32 8.14 12.17
CA ARG A 792 15.96 9.47 12.20
C ARG A 792 15.94 10.09 13.60
N GLN A 793 14.96 9.71 14.43
CA GLN A 793 14.87 10.18 15.81
C GLN A 793 15.65 9.31 16.82
N ARG A 794 16.45 8.33 16.36
CA ARG A 794 17.25 7.43 17.21
C ARG A 794 18.20 8.11 18.19
N PHE A 795 18.53 9.37 17.95
CA PHE A 795 19.38 10.15 18.85
C PHE A 795 18.62 10.66 20.07
N TYR A 796 17.31 10.85 19.95
CA TYR A 796 16.46 11.55 20.90
C TYR A 796 15.54 10.64 21.69
N THR A 797 15.06 9.54 21.10
CA THR A 797 14.07 8.66 21.72
C THR A 797 14.34 7.18 21.41
N ASP A 798 13.90 6.32 22.35
CA ASP A 798 13.76 4.89 22.11
C ASP A 798 12.53 4.60 21.22
N GLU A 799 12.46 3.38 20.70
CA GLU A 799 11.29 2.86 20.00
C GLU A 799 10.15 2.53 20.97
N ILE A 800 8.96 2.25 20.41
CA ILE A 800 7.78 1.84 21.17
C ILE A 800 8.07 0.57 21.97
N GLY A 801 7.69 0.58 23.25
CA GLY A 801 7.79 -0.56 24.17
C GLY A 801 6.72 -1.62 23.89
N ARG A 802 6.43 -2.42 24.93
CA ARG A 802 5.42 -3.50 24.85
C ARG A 802 4.05 -2.93 24.55
N ASN A 803 3.33 -3.59 23.62
CA ASN A 803 1.97 -3.28 23.27
C ASN A 803 1.09 -4.52 23.34
N PHE A 804 -0.02 -4.44 24.08
CA PHE A 804 -1.11 -5.41 24.03
C PHE A 804 -2.15 -4.92 23.05
N GLN A 805 -2.51 -5.73 22.07
CA GLN A 805 -3.50 -5.40 21.06
C GLN A 805 -4.65 -6.41 21.10
N LEU A 806 -5.86 -5.94 21.10
CA LEU A 806 -7.08 -6.73 20.94
C LEU A 806 -7.80 -6.29 19.66
N GLN A 807 -8.05 -7.25 18.78
CA GLN A 807 -8.76 -7.01 17.52
C GLN A 807 -10.01 -7.88 17.46
N PHE A 808 -11.14 -7.26 17.17
CA PHE A 808 -12.40 -7.91 16.85
C PHE A 808 -12.73 -7.67 15.38
N LYS A 809 -13.03 -8.73 14.64
CA LYS A 809 -13.48 -8.66 13.24
C LYS A 809 -14.81 -9.35 13.06
N LEU A 810 -15.74 -8.70 12.36
CA LEU A 810 -17.02 -9.23 11.92
C LEU A 810 -17.08 -9.21 10.40
N ASN A 811 -17.34 -10.37 9.80
CA ASN A 811 -17.63 -10.50 8.36
C ASN A 811 -19.15 -10.68 8.18
N TYR A 812 -19.74 -10.01 7.19
CA TYR A 812 -21.19 -10.01 6.95
C TYR A 812 -21.55 -9.84 5.47
#